data_c8935689d817e45908e90c269948436c
#
_entry.id   c8935689d817e45908e90c269948436c
#
_cell.length_a   1.000
_cell.length_b   1.000
_cell.length_c   1.000
_cell.angle_alpha   90.00
_cell.angle_beta   90.00
_cell.angle_gamma   90.00
#
_symmetry.space_group_name_H-M   'P 1'
#
loop_
_entity.id
_entity.type
_entity.pdbx_description
1 polymer ?
#
loop_
_entity_poly.entity_id
_entity_poly.type
_entity_poly.pdbx_seq_one_letter_code
_entity_poly.pdbx_strand_id
1 'polypeptide(L)'
;MQPATPITTDLVLLGAGHAHVEVLRRLAMRPEPGLRITLIGREPHTPYSGMLPGLIRGDYSFDEAHIDLAPLAAASGARLIVAEASGIDPQHRLVRLTGRPDIGFDLLSIDIGGVPAMPDGAGTPVKPIGGLLARLDALAATLPANGRIAVVGGGPAGTELALALAKRMAARITLVCAAADPLPTAPQRAQAIARAALTRSGVELACGVRGLTFADGRLALSDGSALDADAVLWATGIIGPALLRASGLACDDAGCVTVDRTLASVSHARIFAAGDCAGIRGVPRPKSGVWAVRAGAVLAENLRLAARGRKPRRWWPQLSALAILGLGDGTALAWRNGIAFAGPAMWRWKDRIDRRWMAMFANIRPMAAADPMRCDGCAAKLPAEALRTALAGLPRLPGADVLLGMEAADDAAAMLPPAGMAVVQSVDQFRAFIDDPYVFGQVAAAHALSDLHAMGARPWTALAVAAVPYMTGGRMAADLGAMMRGASEVLAADGCALVGGHSAEAADAMLGFAVTGLADPSRLWRKSGLRPDEALVLTKPLGTGIILAAQMQGRAKARWLMAALASMRRTNGDAAAILRAHGVTACTDVTGFGLAGHLAEMLRASGVAAEIDPDAVPALDGARALAAQGIESTLAPHNRVVLPDAGPEAALLFDPQTSGGLLAGVAVAQAARCVTALRAVGIEAAVIGRTLRAEAGRPMLALAPLAAPLDAVAGARQFRPAVPPAVRG
;
A
#
# COMPACT_ATOMS: atom_id res chain seq x y z
N MET A 1 4.68 -36.41 -7.24
CA MET A 1 4.49 -35.10 -6.61
C MET A 1 5.38 -35.03 -5.38
N GLN A 2 6.19 -33.98 -5.23
CA GLN A 2 6.99 -33.79 -4.03
C GLN A 2 6.16 -33.14 -2.92
N PRO A 3 6.33 -33.53 -1.65
CA PRO A 3 5.57 -32.96 -0.54
C PRO A 3 5.89 -31.46 -0.34
N ALA A 4 4.86 -30.52 -0.11
CA ALA A 4 5.10 -29.12 0.24
C ALA A 4 5.92 -29.09 1.51
N THR A 5 7.00 -28.39 1.49
CA THR A 5 7.73 -28.13 2.72
C THR A 5 6.86 -27.22 3.57
N PRO A 6 6.38 -27.68 4.73
CA PRO A 6 5.55 -26.83 5.58
C PRO A 6 6.31 -25.57 5.96
N ILE A 7 5.61 -24.45 6.12
CA ILE A 7 6.21 -23.23 6.65
C ILE A 7 6.62 -23.50 8.10
N THR A 8 7.91 -23.40 8.35
CA THR A 8 8.51 -23.68 9.67
C THR A 8 9.13 -22.46 10.33
N THR A 9 9.37 -21.40 9.55
CA THR A 9 10.05 -20.18 10.01
C THR A 9 9.39 -18.94 9.43
N ASP A 10 9.02 -17.99 10.29
CA ASP A 10 8.54 -16.68 9.93
C ASP A 10 9.66 -15.66 9.98
N LEU A 11 10.04 -15.13 8.81
CA LEU A 11 10.95 -14.01 8.68
C LEU A 11 10.16 -12.72 8.45
N VAL A 12 10.24 -11.78 9.40
CA VAL A 12 9.69 -10.44 9.23
C VAL A 12 10.81 -9.48 8.84
N LEU A 13 10.64 -8.79 7.72
CA LEU A 13 11.46 -7.68 7.26
C LEU A 13 10.74 -6.38 7.62
N LEU A 14 11.15 -5.71 8.69
CA LEU A 14 10.57 -4.45 9.15
C LEU A 14 11.28 -3.27 8.49
N GLY A 15 10.55 -2.58 7.62
CA GLY A 15 11.05 -1.52 6.76
C GLY A 15 11.49 -2.01 5.38
N ALA A 16 11.30 -1.17 4.37
CA ALA A 16 11.69 -1.45 2.98
C ALA A 16 12.95 -0.67 2.58
N GLY A 17 13.95 -0.61 3.47
CA GLY A 17 15.23 0.05 3.18
C GLY A 17 16.05 -0.67 2.11
N HIS A 18 17.14 -0.06 1.70
CA HIS A 18 18.00 -0.56 0.62
C HIS A 18 18.59 -1.96 0.89
N ALA A 19 18.81 -2.33 2.16
CA ALA A 19 19.27 -3.67 2.50
C ALA A 19 18.16 -4.71 2.31
N HIS A 20 16.92 -4.40 2.69
CA HIS A 20 15.79 -5.32 2.56
C HIS A 20 15.35 -5.54 1.10
N VAL A 21 15.36 -4.53 0.24
CA VAL A 21 15.08 -4.75 -1.20
C VAL A 21 16.11 -5.67 -1.84
N GLU A 22 17.38 -5.59 -1.44
CA GLU A 22 18.42 -6.53 -1.88
C GLU A 22 18.22 -7.93 -1.28
N VAL A 23 17.77 -8.04 -0.03
CA VAL A 23 17.38 -9.31 0.59
C VAL A 23 16.26 -9.98 -0.21
N LEU A 24 15.18 -9.26 -0.49
CA LEU A 24 14.05 -9.77 -1.27
C LEU A 24 14.49 -10.22 -2.67
N ARG A 25 15.26 -9.39 -3.39
CA ARG A 25 15.80 -9.76 -4.70
C ARG A 25 16.61 -11.07 -4.65
N ARG A 26 17.44 -11.27 -3.63
CA ARG A 26 18.24 -12.49 -3.46
C ARG A 26 17.42 -13.71 -3.06
N LEU A 27 16.36 -13.49 -2.27
CA LEU A 27 15.42 -14.55 -1.93
C LEU A 27 14.56 -14.95 -3.14
N ALA A 28 14.17 -13.99 -4.00
CA ALA A 28 13.53 -14.28 -5.28
C ALA A 28 14.40 -15.15 -6.21
N MET A 29 15.69 -14.84 -6.29
CA MET A 29 16.64 -15.63 -7.11
C MET A 29 16.96 -17.02 -6.52
N ARG A 30 16.83 -17.18 -5.22
CA ARG A 30 17.10 -18.44 -4.52
C ARG A 30 16.16 -18.56 -3.32
N PRO A 31 14.93 -19.06 -3.54
CA PRO A 31 13.97 -19.30 -2.47
C PRO A 31 14.50 -20.23 -1.38
N GLU A 32 14.01 -20.03 -0.16
CA GLU A 32 14.36 -20.89 0.98
C GLU A 32 13.13 -21.72 1.38
N PRO A 33 13.16 -23.04 1.20
CA PRO A 33 12.03 -23.89 1.57
C PRO A 33 11.64 -23.76 3.06
N GLY A 34 10.37 -23.72 3.36
CA GLY A 34 9.83 -23.58 4.70
C GLY A 34 9.95 -22.19 5.32
N LEU A 35 10.51 -21.19 4.61
CA LEU A 35 10.62 -19.81 5.05
C LEU A 35 9.45 -18.98 4.51
N ARG A 36 8.62 -18.45 5.40
CA ARG A 36 7.61 -17.44 5.08
C ARG A 36 8.19 -16.06 5.31
N ILE A 37 8.14 -15.21 4.29
CA ILE A 37 8.69 -13.86 4.34
C ILE A 37 7.52 -12.87 4.45
N THR A 38 7.60 -11.94 5.40
CA THR A 38 6.67 -10.82 5.51
C THR A 38 7.45 -9.51 5.48
N LEU A 39 7.21 -8.67 4.47
CA LEU A 39 7.73 -7.31 4.38
C LEU A 39 6.70 -6.35 4.97
N ILE A 40 7.09 -5.60 5.99
CA ILE A 40 6.27 -4.53 6.57
C ILE A 40 6.88 -3.19 6.14
N GLY A 41 6.15 -2.43 5.33
CA GLY A 41 6.55 -1.11 4.85
C GLY A 41 5.51 -0.06 5.22
N ARG A 42 5.93 1.16 5.55
CA ARG A 42 5.02 2.28 5.78
C ARG A 42 4.33 2.73 4.48
N GLU A 43 5.01 2.55 3.36
CA GLU A 43 4.56 2.94 2.02
C GLU A 43 4.68 1.75 1.07
N PRO A 44 3.88 1.70 -0.01
CA PRO A 44 3.89 0.60 -0.98
C PRO A 44 5.08 0.65 -1.95
N HIS A 45 5.93 1.66 -1.82
CA HIS A 45 7.14 1.88 -2.62
C HIS A 45 8.26 2.42 -1.72
N THR A 46 9.50 2.27 -2.15
CA THR A 46 10.64 2.82 -1.43
C THR A 46 11.52 3.66 -2.35
N PRO A 47 11.87 4.91 -1.95
CA PRO A 47 12.70 5.79 -2.76
C PRO A 47 14.15 5.32 -2.76
N TYR A 48 14.80 5.40 -3.93
CA TYR A 48 16.24 5.23 -4.02
C TYR A 48 16.94 6.56 -3.73
N SER A 49 17.62 6.62 -2.59
CA SER A 49 18.23 7.86 -2.08
C SER A 49 19.22 8.52 -3.06
N GLY A 50 19.90 7.73 -3.91
CA GLY A 50 20.82 8.23 -4.93
C GLY A 50 20.17 9.02 -6.04
N MET A 51 18.89 8.77 -6.35
CA MET A 51 18.13 9.48 -7.40
C MET A 51 17.25 10.60 -6.85
N LEU A 52 17.04 10.67 -5.52
CA LEU A 52 16.15 11.65 -4.91
C LEU A 52 16.46 13.11 -5.26
N PRO A 53 17.72 13.59 -5.22
CA PRO A 53 18.02 14.97 -5.63
C PRO A 53 17.66 15.23 -7.11
N GLY A 54 17.87 14.25 -7.98
CA GLY A 54 17.46 14.32 -9.39
C GLY A 54 15.94 14.34 -9.56
N LEU A 55 15.22 13.55 -8.78
CA LEU A 55 13.76 13.57 -8.74
C LEU A 55 13.22 14.94 -8.29
N ILE A 56 13.81 15.54 -7.26
CA ILE A 56 13.45 16.88 -6.78
C ILE A 56 13.67 17.92 -7.91
N ARG A 57 14.74 17.80 -8.68
CA ARG A 57 15.04 18.69 -9.82
C ARG A 57 14.20 18.43 -11.07
N GLY A 58 13.52 17.28 -11.17
CA GLY A 58 12.82 16.85 -12.38
C GLY A 58 13.68 16.09 -13.39
N ASP A 59 14.91 15.67 -13.03
CA ASP A 59 15.79 14.85 -13.90
C ASP A 59 15.28 13.40 -14.00
N TYR A 60 14.50 12.94 -13.01
CA TYR A 60 13.87 11.62 -12.95
C TYR A 60 12.37 11.73 -12.61
N SER A 61 11.59 10.81 -13.13
CA SER A 61 10.20 10.64 -12.73
C SER A 61 10.10 9.93 -11.37
N PHE A 62 8.90 9.95 -10.76
CA PHE A 62 8.63 9.23 -9.52
C PHE A 62 8.94 7.74 -9.67
N ASP A 63 8.46 7.12 -10.76
CA ASP A 63 8.62 5.68 -11.01
C ASP A 63 10.09 5.29 -11.26
N GLU A 64 10.89 6.15 -11.90
CA GLU A 64 12.33 5.90 -12.08
C GLU A 64 13.11 5.93 -10.77
N ALA A 65 12.68 6.74 -9.80
CA ALA A 65 13.37 6.93 -8.52
C ALA A 65 12.83 6.08 -7.37
N HIS A 66 11.75 5.32 -7.57
CA HIS A 66 11.14 4.47 -6.56
C HIS A 66 11.09 3.00 -6.98
N ILE A 67 11.40 2.11 -6.03
CA ILE A 67 11.22 0.66 -6.20
C ILE A 67 9.80 0.32 -5.74
N ASP A 68 9.00 -0.25 -6.64
CA ASP A 68 7.70 -0.80 -6.31
C ASP A 68 7.84 -2.08 -5.46
N LEU A 69 7.23 -2.11 -4.29
CA LEU A 69 7.34 -3.22 -3.37
C LEU A 69 6.40 -4.37 -3.72
N ALA A 70 5.29 -4.12 -4.40
CA ALA A 70 4.34 -5.17 -4.73
C ALA A 70 4.92 -6.19 -5.73
N PRO A 71 5.47 -5.82 -6.90
CA PRO A 71 6.09 -6.79 -7.79
C PRO A 71 7.34 -7.44 -7.19
N LEU A 72 8.12 -6.71 -6.38
CA LEU A 72 9.28 -7.28 -5.69
C LEU A 72 8.88 -8.31 -4.64
N ALA A 73 7.84 -8.06 -3.86
CA ALA A 73 7.29 -8.99 -2.88
C ALA A 73 6.74 -10.24 -3.59
N ALA A 74 5.91 -10.06 -4.63
CA ALA A 74 5.39 -11.17 -5.41
C ALA A 74 6.50 -12.06 -6.00
N ALA A 75 7.54 -11.46 -6.60
CA ALA A 75 8.66 -12.20 -7.15
C ALA A 75 9.48 -12.97 -6.11
N SER A 76 9.52 -12.51 -4.86
CA SER A 76 10.23 -13.16 -3.75
C SER A 76 9.36 -14.10 -2.93
N GLY A 77 8.06 -14.21 -3.22
CA GLY A 77 7.09 -14.96 -2.41
C GLY A 77 6.87 -14.33 -1.03
N ALA A 78 7.11 -13.02 -0.90
CA ALA A 78 6.94 -12.30 0.35
C ALA A 78 5.54 -11.69 0.45
N ARG A 79 4.95 -11.74 1.65
CA ARG A 79 3.76 -10.96 1.98
C ARG A 79 4.13 -9.49 2.11
N LEU A 80 3.46 -8.61 1.40
CA LEU A 80 3.59 -7.17 1.56
C LEU A 80 2.49 -6.65 2.48
N ILE A 81 2.91 -6.09 3.62
CA ILE A 81 2.02 -5.44 4.58
C ILE A 81 2.36 -3.95 4.61
N VAL A 82 1.44 -3.13 4.13
CA VAL A 82 1.59 -1.66 4.18
C VAL A 82 0.98 -1.18 5.49
N ALA A 83 1.86 -0.93 6.47
CA ALA A 83 1.48 -0.50 7.81
C ALA A 83 2.63 0.19 8.52
N GLU A 84 2.31 1.03 9.50
CA GLU A 84 3.28 1.64 10.40
C GLU A 84 3.49 0.75 11.63
N ALA A 85 4.75 0.49 11.96
CA ALA A 85 5.10 -0.20 13.20
C ALA A 85 5.11 0.79 14.37
N SER A 86 4.38 0.47 15.42
CA SER A 86 4.31 1.23 16.67
C SER A 86 5.24 0.68 17.76
N GLY A 87 5.74 -0.56 17.63
CA GLY A 87 6.64 -1.20 18.60
C GLY A 87 7.19 -2.52 18.11
N ILE A 88 8.21 -3.00 18.80
CA ILE A 88 8.72 -4.37 18.70
C ILE A 88 8.72 -4.95 20.10
N ASP A 89 8.20 -6.15 20.25
CA ASP A 89 8.27 -6.93 21.48
C ASP A 89 9.20 -8.13 21.26
N PRO A 90 10.49 -8.01 21.62
CA PRO A 90 11.46 -9.06 21.38
C PRO A 90 11.21 -10.32 22.21
N GLN A 91 10.57 -10.19 23.37
CA GLN A 91 10.30 -11.32 24.28
C GLN A 91 9.18 -12.22 23.76
N HIS A 92 8.07 -11.60 23.33
CA HIS A 92 6.95 -12.31 22.73
C HIS A 92 7.10 -12.49 21.21
N ARG A 93 8.16 -11.94 20.60
CA ARG A 93 8.46 -11.99 19.16
C ARG A 93 7.33 -11.41 18.30
N LEU A 94 6.89 -10.21 18.65
CA LEU A 94 5.83 -9.50 17.96
C LEU A 94 6.34 -8.16 17.40
N VAL A 95 5.88 -7.81 16.21
CA VAL A 95 5.92 -6.46 15.67
C VAL A 95 4.52 -5.86 15.84
N ARG A 96 4.42 -4.80 16.65
CA ARG A 96 3.18 -4.08 16.88
C ARG A 96 2.92 -3.12 15.73
N LEU A 97 1.70 -3.12 15.23
CA LEU A 97 1.28 -2.32 14.08
C LEU A 97 0.13 -1.39 14.47
N THR A 98 0.14 -0.18 13.92
CA THR A 98 -0.93 0.78 14.15
C THR A 98 -2.20 0.36 13.42
N GLY A 99 -3.33 0.27 14.14
CA GLY A 99 -4.66 0.06 13.57
C GLY A 99 -4.90 -1.34 12.97
N ARG A 100 -4.10 -2.34 13.34
CA ARG A 100 -4.26 -3.73 12.87
C ARG A 100 -3.58 -4.73 13.83
N PRO A 101 -3.85 -6.05 13.68
CA PRO A 101 -3.21 -7.08 14.52
C PRO A 101 -1.69 -7.07 14.42
N ASP A 102 -1.04 -7.42 15.53
CA ASP A 102 0.41 -7.60 15.62
C ASP A 102 0.87 -8.78 14.76
N ILE A 103 2.13 -8.74 14.32
CA ILE A 103 2.73 -9.79 13.48
C ILE A 103 3.80 -10.54 14.27
N GLY A 104 3.62 -11.86 14.39
CA GLY A 104 4.62 -12.73 15.00
C GLY A 104 5.81 -13.02 14.10
N PHE A 105 6.98 -13.28 14.69
CA PHE A 105 8.19 -13.65 13.96
C PHE A 105 9.02 -14.71 14.66
N ASP A 106 9.72 -15.53 13.88
CA ASP A 106 10.83 -16.37 14.35
C ASP A 106 12.17 -15.66 14.17
N LEU A 107 12.28 -14.90 13.06
CA LEU A 107 13.40 -14.04 12.73
C LEU A 107 12.87 -12.65 12.37
N LEU A 108 13.49 -11.63 12.92
CA LEU A 108 13.19 -10.22 12.58
C LEU A 108 14.43 -9.58 11.95
N SER A 109 14.25 -8.87 10.86
CA SER A 109 15.28 -7.99 10.32
C SER A 109 14.73 -6.56 10.23
N ILE A 110 15.54 -5.57 10.65
CA ILE A 110 15.13 -4.17 10.76
C ILE A 110 15.95 -3.33 9.77
N ASP A 111 15.26 -2.63 8.86
CA ASP A 111 15.84 -1.65 7.92
C ASP A 111 14.84 -0.51 7.68
N ILE A 112 14.48 0.18 8.77
CA ILE A 112 13.51 1.30 8.78
C ILE A 112 14.14 2.67 8.50
N GLY A 113 15.45 2.69 8.18
CA GLY A 113 16.21 3.92 8.01
C GLY A 113 16.48 4.63 9.33
N GLY A 114 16.87 5.88 9.24
CA GLY A 114 17.09 6.77 10.39
C GLY A 114 16.37 8.09 10.21
N VAL A 115 16.36 8.89 11.25
CA VAL A 115 15.79 10.25 11.26
C VAL A 115 16.89 11.27 11.44
N PRO A 116 16.77 12.52 10.94
CA PRO A 116 17.76 13.55 11.22
C PRO A 116 17.73 13.93 12.70
N ALA A 117 18.90 14.21 13.28
CA ALA A 117 18.98 14.82 14.59
C ALA A 117 18.44 16.24 14.49
N MET A 118 17.26 16.46 15.04
CA MET A 118 16.57 17.74 15.05
C MET A 118 16.46 18.26 16.49
N PRO A 119 16.54 19.57 16.71
CA PRO A 119 16.10 20.14 17.98
C PRO A 119 14.59 20.02 18.11
N ASP A 120 14.09 20.06 19.35
CA ASP A 120 12.65 20.13 19.59
C ASP A 120 12.09 21.41 18.97
N GLY A 121 11.06 21.28 18.14
CA GLY A 121 10.39 22.43 17.56
C GLY A 121 10.14 22.34 16.04
N ALA A 122 10.16 23.51 15.39
CA ALA A 122 9.70 23.68 14.02
C ALA A 122 10.75 23.27 12.97
N GLY A 123 10.25 22.98 11.76
CA GLY A 123 11.03 22.65 10.58
C GLY A 123 10.68 21.29 9.99
N THR A 124 11.14 21.05 8.79
CA THR A 124 10.83 19.85 8.02
C THR A 124 12.02 18.90 8.02
N PRO A 125 11.90 17.67 8.55
CA PRO A 125 12.94 16.66 8.42
C PRO A 125 13.05 16.17 6.96
N VAL A 126 14.29 15.99 6.47
CA VAL A 126 14.51 15.39 5.14
C VAL A 126 14.36 13.87 5.13
N LYS A 127 14.33 13.23 6.29
CA LYS A 127 14.03 11.82 6.51
C LYS A 127 12.88 11.66 7.50
N PRO A 128 12.06 10.61 7.36
CA PRO A 128 12.12 9.57 6.31
C PRO A 128 11.91 10.16 4.93
N ILE A 129 12.58 9.56 3.92
CA ILE A 129 12.56 10.07 2.52
C ILE A 129 11.17 9.94 1.91
N GLY A 130 10.43 8.90 2.28
CA GLY A 130 9.02 8.77 1.93
C GLY A 130 8.25 10.02 2.37
N GLY A 131 7.36 10.48 1.51
CA GLY A 131 6.60 11.71 1.74
C GLY A 131 7.40 13.03 1.66
N LEU A 132 8.75 13.01 1.43
CA LEU A 132 9.52 14.26 1.32
C LEU A 132 9.04 15.14 0.16
N LEU A 133 8.74 14.55 -1.00
CA LEU A 133 8.20 15.32 -2.14
C LEU A 133 6.88 16.00 -1.79
N ALA A 134 5.96 15.30 -1.15
CA ALA A 134 4.68 15.88 -0.72
C ALA A 134 4.88 17.02 0.27
N ARG A 135 5.84 16.89 1.20
CA ARG A 135 6.21 17.98 2.12
C ARG A 135 6.82 19.18 1.39
N LEU A 136 7.65 18.94 0.36
CA LEU A 136 8.22 20.01 -0.45
C LEU A 136 7.17 20.70 -1.32
N ASP A 137 6.18 19.95 -1.86
CA ASP A 137 5.06 20.51 -2.62
C ASP A 137 4.15 21.36 -1.72
N ALA A 138 3.83 20.88 -0.53
CA ALA A 138 3.08 21.63 0.46
C ALA A 138 3.81 22.91 0.91
N LEU A 139 5.13 22.80 1.08
CA LEU A 139 5.96 23.96 1.39
C LEU A 139 5.95 24.99 0.23
N ALA A 140 6.14 24.55 -1.00
CA ALA A 140 6.11 25.42 -2.18
C ALA A 140 4.75 26.14 -2.34
N ALA A 141 3.65 25.51 -1.94
CA ALA A 141 2.30 26.10 -2.01
C ALA A 141 2.07 27.20 -0.93
N THR A 142 2.84 27.19 0.16
CA THR A 142 2.70 28.12 1.30
C THR A 142 3.79 29.18 1.38
N LEU A 143 4.88 29.01 0.62
CA LEU A 143 5.98 29.98 0.61
C LEU A 143 5.57 31.33 -0.01
N PRO A 144 5.96 32.45 0.60
CA PRO A 144 5.76 33.76 -0.02
C PRO A 144 6.61 33.92 -1.29
N ALA A 145 6.25 34.89 -2.12
CA ALA A 145 7.07 35.26 -3.27
C ALA A 145 8.49 35.65 -2.80
N ASN A 146 9.55 35.05 -3.37
CA ASN A 146 10.93 35.15 -2.91
C ASN A 146 11.18 34.64 -1.47
N GLY A 147 10.43 33.62 -1.05
CA GLY A 147 10.57 32.96 0.26
C GLY A 147 12.01 32.47 0.51
N ARG A 148 12.37 32.38 1.78
CA ARG A 148 13.71 32.01 2.25
C ARG A 148 13.67 30.62 2.86
N ILE A 149 14.48 29.71 2.33
CA ILE A 149 14.59 28.33 2.83
C ILE A 149 16.00 28.10 3.36
N ALA A 150 16.13 27.72 4.62
CA ALA A 150 17.39 27.27 5.19
C ALA A 150 17.49 25.73 5.14
N VAL A 151 18.58 25.21 4.57
CA VAL A 151 18.94 23.78 4.63
C VAL A 151 20.03 23.61 5.67
N VAL A 152 19.74 22.94 6.78
CA VAL A 152 20.70 22.76 7.86
C VAL A 152 21.40 21.41 7.75
N GLY A 153 22.70 21.46 7.44
CA GLY A 153 23.54 20.27 7.31
C GLY A 153 24.40 20.28 6.03
N GLY A 154 25.68 20.56 6.14
CA GLY A 154 26.66 20.63 5.05
C GLY A 154 27.19 19.28 4.55
N GLY A 155 26.57 18.17 4.91
CA GLY A 155 26.92 16.85 4.39
C GLY A 155 26.43 16.61 2.95
N PRO A 156 26.70 15.42 2.35
CA PRO A 156 26.28 15.12 0.96
C PRO A 156 24.78 15.33 0.71
N ALA A 157 23.92 14.88 1.61
CA ALA A 157 22.47 15.00 1.47
C ALA A 157 22.00 16.48 1.47
N GLY A 158 22.48 17.29 2.40
CA GLY A 158 22.11 18.72 2.46
C GLY A 158 22.66 19.52 1.29
N THR A 159 23.89 19.23 0.84
CA THR A 159 24.50 19.85 -0.33
C THR A 159 23.70 19.55 -1.61
N GLU A 160 23.34 18.28 -1.86
CA GLU A 160 22.52 17.90 -3.03
C GLU A 160 21.10 18.47 -2.93
N LEU A 161 20.53 18.50 -1.73
CA LEU A 161 19.20 19.06 -1.51
C LEU A 161 19.18 20.56 -1.78
N ALA A 162 20.16 21.32 -1.28
CA ALA A 162 20.25 22.76 -1.52
C ALA A 162 20.36 23.08 -3.03
N LEU A 163 21.20 22.33 -3.75
CA LEU A 163 21.32 22.43 -5.22
C LEU A 163 20.00 22.07 -5.94
N ALA A 164 19.30 21.05 -5.46
CA ALA A 164 18.04 20.62 -6.04
C ALA A 164 16.92 21.65 -5.83
N LEU A 165 16.84 22.22 -4.62
CA LEU A 165 15.85 23.23 -4.27
C LEU A 165 16.09 24.55 -5.03
N ALA A 166 17.34 24.97 -5.18
CA ALA A 166 17.68 26.18 -5.96
C ALA A 166 17.21 26.08 -7.42
N LYS A 167 17.14 24.87 -7.99
CA LYS A 167 16.58 24.64 -9.34
C LYS A 167 15.06 24.50 -9.36
N ARG A 168 14.47 23.92 -8.30
CA ARG A 168 13.03 23.61 -8.25
C ARG A 168 12.16 24.78 -7.81
N MET A 169 12.64 25.57 -6.86
CA MET A 169 11.85 26.57 -6.15
C MET A 169 12.29 28.00 -6.48
N ALA A 170 11.35 28.91 -6.69
CA ALA A 170 11.60 30.34 -6.78
C ALA A 170 11.81 30.95 -5.37
N ALA A 171 12.83 30.46 -4.66
CA ALA A 171 13.14 30.83 -3.27
C ALA A 171 14.64 31.10 -3.09
N ARG A 172 14.99 31.88 -2.10
CA ARG A 172 16.40 32.05 -1.66
C ARG A 172 16.79 30.87 -0.79
N ILE A 173 17.79 30.12 -1.20
CA ILE A 173 18.26 28.94 -0.48
C ILE A 173 19.55 29.27 0.26
N THR A 174 19.57 29.05 1.57
CA THR A 174 20.78 29.16 2.40
C THR A 174 21.16 27.80 2.94
N LEU A 175 22.38 27.32 2.67
CA LEU A 175 22.95 26.11 3.25
C LEU A 175 23.73 26.44 4.51
N VAL A 176 23.28 25.94 5.67
CA VAL A 176 23.93 26.13 6.97
C VAL A 176 24.84 24.94 7.27
N CYS A 177 26.13 25.19 7.43
CA CYS A 177 27.17 24.20 7.66
C CYS A 177 27.89 24.38 8.99
N ALA A 178 27.95 23.37 9.82
CA ALA A 178 28.74 23.43 11.06
C ALA A 178 30.27 23.53 10.81
N ALA A 179 30.75 22.99 9.71
CA ALA A 179 32.13 23.07 9.25
C ALA A 179 32.38 24.32 8.40
N ALA A 180 33.64 24.67 8.22
CA ALA A 180 34.07 25.81 7.37
C ALA A 180 33.67 25.66 5.89
N ASP A 181 33.54 24.41 5.41
CA ASP A 181 33.16 24.08 4.05
C ASP A 181 32.07 23.00 3.99
N PRO A 182 31.21 23.02 2.94
CA PRO A 182 30.36 21.86 2.63
C PRO A 182 31.20 20.61 2.37
N LEU A 183 30.62 19.43 2.63
CA LEU A 183 31.25 18.12 2.50
C LEU A 183 32.51 17.95 3.40
N PRO A 184 32.44 18.18 4.71
CA PRO A 184 33.62 18.25 5.61
C PRO A 184 34.47 16.98 5.61
N THR A 185 33.92 15.82 5.26
CA THR A 185 34.66 14.54 5.20
C THR A 185 35.22 14.21 3.80
N ALA A 186 34.97 15.05 2.82
CA ALA A 186 35.48 14.89 1.46
C ALA A 186 36.87 15.55 1.30
N PRO A 187 37.65 15.17 0.28
CA PRO A 187 38.92 15.84 -0.05
C PRO A 187 38.71 17.34 -0.31
N GLN A 188 39.71 18.18 0.04
CA GLN A 188 39.62 19.65 -0.14
C GLN A 188 39.20 20.05 -1.56
N ARG A 189 39.73 19.38 -2.58
CA ARG A 189 39.32 19.60 -3.97
C ARG A 189 37.82 19.37 -4.20
N ALA A 190 37.24 18.35 -3.58
CA ALA A 190 35.80 18.07 -3.65
C ALA A 190 34.99 19.15 -2.92
N GLN A 191 35.45 19.62 -1.77
CA GLN A 191 34.84 20.74 -1.02
C GLN A 191 34.79 22.01 -1.86
N ALA A 192 35.94 22.38 -2.48
CA ALA A 192 36.03 23.56 -3.35
C ALA A 192 35.09 23.48 -4.56
N ILE A 193 35.00 22.30 -5.20
CA ILE A 193 34.08 22.09 -6.33
C ILE A 193 32.62 22.23 -5.87
N ALA A 194 32.24 21.63 -4.74
CA ALA A 194 30.89 21.71 -4.19
C ALA A 194 30.53 23.16 -3.83
N ARG A 195 31.43 23.89 -3.14
CA ARG A 195 31.26 25.31 -2.84
C ARG A 195 31.01 26.12 -4.10
N ALA A 196 31.86 25.98 -5.11
CA ALA A 196 31.71 26.68 -6.38
C ALA A 196 30.38 26.35 -7.09
N ALA A 197 29.91 25.10 -7.03
CA ALA A 197 28.63 24.70 -7.59
C ALA A 197 27.44 25.34 -6.85
N LEU A 198 27.46 25.35 -5.52
CA LEU A 198 26.44 26.00 -4.69
C LEU A 198 26.35 27.49 -5.00
N THR A 199 27.50 28.20 -5.03
CA THR A 199 27.54 29.63 -5.35
C THR A 199 27.02 29.93 -6.76
N ARG A 200 27.42 29.14 -7.77
CA ARG A 200 26.90 29.29 -9.14
C ARG A 200 25.38 29.06 -9.24
N SER A 201 24.85 28.18 -8.39
CA SER A 201 23.41 27.92 -8.34
C SER A 201 22.63 28.93 -7.48
N GLY A 202 23.28 30.00 -6.99
CA GLY A 202 22.64 31.06 -6.17
C GLY A 202 22.35 30.62 -4.74
N VAL A 203 22.97 29.53 -4.24
CA VAL A 203 22.82 29.09 -2.85
C VAL A 203 23.77 29.92 -1.96
N GLU A 204 23.21 30.56 -0.95
CA GLU A 204 23.94 31.25 0.10
C GLU A 204 24.57 30.25 1.07
N LEU A 205 25.77 30.56 1.60
CA LEU A 205 26.51 29.67 2.51
C LEU A 205 26.69 30.33 3.86
N ALA A 206 26.13 29.75 4.92
CA ALA A 206 26.38 30.06 6.32
C ALA A 206 27.23 28.93 6.94
N CYS A 207 28.56 29.05 6.80
CA CYS A 207 29.50 28.00 7.22
C CYS A 207 30.18 28.37 8.54
N GLY A 208 30.66 27.38 9.32
CA GLY A 208 31.24 27.53 10.64
C GLY A 208 30.22 27.67 11.77
N VAL A 209 28.93 27.57 11.46
CA VAL A 209 27.82 27.75 12.41
C VAL A 209 26.85 26.56 12.35
N ARG A 210 26.26 26.23 13.50
CA ARG A 210 25.21 25.21 13.62
C ARG A 210 23.85 25.89 13.70
N GLY A 211 22.85 25.35 12.97
CA GLY A 211 21.46 25.67 13.25
C GLY A 211 21.03 25.01 14.57
N LEU A 212 20.42 25.77 15.46
CA LEU A 212 20.03 25.33 16.80
C LEU A 212 18.51 25.08 16.88
N THR A 213 17.71 26.14 16.75
CA THR A 213 16.25 26.09 16.84
C THR A 213 15.63 26.97 15.77
N PHE A 214 14.45 26.59 15.28
CA PHE A 214 13.70 27.42 14.37
C PHE A 214 12.32 27.75 14.97
N ALA A 215 12.06 29.04 15.17
CA ALA A 215 10.79 29.56 15.66
C ALA A 215 10.57 30.96 15.10
N ASP A 216 9.31 31.35 14.94
CA ASP A 216 8.88 32.70 14.53
C ASP A 216 9.60 33.24 13.28
N GLY A 217 9.82 32.37 12.28
CA GLY A 217 10.48 32.74 11.03
C GLY A 217 12.01 32.99 11.16
N ARG A 218 12.63 32.55 12.26
CA ARG A 218 14.07 32.76 12.55
C ARG A 218 14.75 31.45 12.94
N LEU A 219 15.85 31.13 12.29
CA LEU A 219 16.76 30.04 12.65
C LEU A 219 17.89 30.58 13.52
N ALA A 220 17.91 30.22 14.80
CA ALA A 220 19.01 30.55 15.71
C ALA A 220 20.28 29.77 15.34
N LEU A 221 21.44 30.46 15.37
CA LEU A 221 22.75 29.90 15.05
C LEU A 221 23.64 29.79 16.27
N SER A 222 24.66 28.94 16.23
CA SER A 222 25.54 28.63 17.35
C SER A 222 26.53 29.79 17.73
N ASP A 223 26.67 30.79 16.90
CA ASP A 223 27.46 31.99 17.14
C ASP A 223 26.65 33.12 17.80
N GLY A 224 25.39 32.87 18.14
CA GLY A 224 24.46 33.84 18.71
C GLY A 224 23.72 34.68 17.70
N SER A 225 24.00 34.54 16.41
CA SER A 225 23.27 35.21 15.33
C SER A 225 21.99 34.45 14.99
N ALA A 226 21.13 35.02 14.16
CA ALA A 226 19.94 34.37 13.64
C ALA A 226 19.79 34.64 12.15
N LEU A 227 19.32 33.60 11.42
CA LEU A 227 18.98 33.65 10.00
C LEU A 227 17.47 33.73 9.85
N ASP A 228 16.97 34.73 9.15
CA ASP A 228 15.56 34.77 8.79
C ASP A 228 15.27 33.71 7.73
N ALA A 229 14.28 32.90 7.99
CA ALA A 229 13.83 31.83 7.08
C ALA A 229 12.31 31.64 7.18
N ASP A 230 11.65 31.41 6.06
CA ASP A 230 10.24 31.07 6.03
C ASP A 230 10.05 29.56 6.21
N ALA A 231 11.11 28.77 5.93
CA ALA A 231 11.14 27.34 6.20
C ALA A 231 12.56 26.83 6.47
N VAL A 232 12.66 25.78 7.29
CA VAL A 232 13.91 25.09 7.59
C VAL A 232 13.78 23.59 7.25
N LEU A 233 14.76 23.08 6.48
CA LEU A 233 14.90 21.67 6.16
C LEU A 233 16.11 21.09 6.91
N TRP A 234 15.84 20.09 7.76
CA TRP A 234 16.88 19.47 8.57
C TRP A 234 17.52 18.28 7.86
N ALA A 235 18.72 18.46 7.32
CA ALA A 235 19.58 17.45 6.70
C ALA A 235 20.81 17.11 7.57
N THR A 236 20.61 17.09 8.87
CA THR A 236 21.62 16.88 9.91
C THR A 236 22.05 15.42 10.04
N GLY A 237 22.91 15.12 11.04
CA GLY A 237 23.34 13.75 11.34
C GLY A 237 22.16 12.81 11.58
N ILE A 238 22.34 11.54 11.26
CA ILE A 238 21.29 10.52 11.35
C ILE A 238 21.34 9.86 12.73
N ILE A 239 20.18 9.79 13.37
CA ILE A 239 19.94 9.02 14.60
C ILE A 239 18.93 7.90 14.36
N GLY A 240 18.95 6.89 15.23
CA GLY A 240 17.98 5.79 15.19
C GLY A 240 16.58 6.28 15.59
N PRO A 241 15.51 5.78 14.94
CA PRO A 241 14.14 6.06 15.38
C PRO A 241 13.91 5.65 16.83
N ALA A 242 13.16 6.46 17.59
CA ALA A 242 12.89 6.25 19.02
C ALA A 242 12.29 4.86 19.32
N LEU A 243 11.50 4.33 18.39
CA LEU A 243 10.92 2.99 18.42
C LEU A 243 11.94 1.91 18.80
N LEU A 244 13.19 1.99 18.29
CA LEU A 244 14.20 0.96 18.50
C LEU A 244 14.61 0.85 19.96
N ARG A 245 14.89 1.98 20.60
CA ARG A 245 15.25 2.04 22.03
C ARG A 245 14.04 1.72 22.92
N ALA A 246 12.87 2.23 22.56
CA ALA A 246 11.62 1.96 23.27
C ALA A 246 11.23 0.46 23.24
N SER A 247 11.70 -0.28 22.23
CA SER A 247 11.50 -1.73 22.11
C SER A 247 12.49 -2.58 22.92
N GLY A 248 13.34 -1.98 23.73
CA GLY A 248 14.31 -2.69 24.59
C GLY A 248 15.50 -3.29 23.83
N LEU A 249 15.72 -2.90 22.57
CA LEU A 249 16.90 -3.30 21.81
C LEU A 249 18.16 -2.55 22.29
N ALA A 250 19.29 -3.23 22.35
CA ALA A 250 20.56 -2.57 22.59
C ALA A 250 20.88 -1.62 21.44
N CYS A 251 20.97 -0.32 21.75
CA CYS A 251 21.28 0.75 20.81
C CYS A 251 22.59 1.44 21.14
N ASP A 252 23.25 2.00 20.13
CA ASP A 252 24.39 2.92 20.31
C ASP A 252 23.92 4.30 20.81
N ASP A 253 24.87 5.22 21.02
CA ASP A 253 24.58 6.57 21.51
C ASP A 253 23.65 7.34 20.56
N ALA A 254 23.73 7.07 19.27
CA ALA A 254 22.84 7.65 18.27
C ALA A 254 21.45 6.96 18.20
N GLY A 255 21.15 5.98 19.06
CA GLY A 255 19.88 5.28 19.08
C GLY A 255 19.72 4.18 18.00
N CYS A 256 20.78 3.88 17.26
CA CYS A 256 20.75 2.81 16.26
C CYS A 256 20.97 1.44 16.92
N VAL A 257 20.28 0.39 16.41
CA VAL A 257 20.46 -0.98 16.93
C VAL A 257 21.92 -1.39 16.84
N THR A 258 22.53 -1.75 17.98
CA THR A 258 23.89 -2.27 18.01
C THR A 258 23.89 -3.72 17.50
N VAL A 259 24.57 -3.95 16.39
CA VAL A 259 24.74 -5.28 15.80
C VAL A 259 26.19 -5.73 15.83
N ASP A 260 26.42 -7.02 15.80
CA ASP A 260 27.76 -7.57 15.59
C ASP A 260 28.11 -7.65 14.08
N ARG A 261 29.25 -8.22 13.76
CA ARG A 261 29.68 -8.39 12.34
C ARG A 261 28.83 -9.34 11.53
N THR A 262 27.91 -10.08 12.12
CA THR A 262 26.94 -10.91 11.42
C THR A 262 25.65 -10.16 11.09
N LEU A 263 25.56 -8.90 11.50
CA LEU A 263 24.37 -8.05 11.46
C LEU A 263 23.27 -8.51 12.42
N ALA A 264 23.55 -9.44 13.34
CA ALA A 264 22.66 -9.81 14.42
C ALA A 264 22.75 -8.79 15.57
N SER A 265 21.63 -8.51 16.21
CA SER A 265 21.56 -7.67 17.41
C SER A 265 22.39 -8.29 18.54
N VAL A 266 23.12 -7.45 19.26
CA VAL A 266 23.93 -7.89 20.39
C VAL A 266 23.09 -8.28 21.61
N SER A 267 21.82 -7.85 21.65
CA SER A 267 20.88 -8.18 22.73
C SER A 267 19.93 -9.35 22.38
N HIS A 268 19.69 -9.62 21.09
CA HIS A 268 18.70 -10.60 20.67
C HIS A 268 19.19 -11.34 19.40
N ALA A 269 19.64 -12.57 19.53
CA ALA A 269 20.26 -13.36 18.45
C ALA A 269 19.35 -13.65 17.23
N ARG A 270 18.03 -13.52 17.37
CA ARG A 270 17.04 -13.71 16.30
C ARG A 270 16.60 -12.40 15.64
N ILE A 271 17.17 -11.27 16.06
CA ILE A 271 16.92 -9.96 15.50
C ILE A 271 18.17 -9.47 14.78
N PHE A 272 18.00 -9.09 13.53
CA PHE A 272 19.04 -8.52 12.66
C PHE A 272 18.70 -7.07 12.37
N ALA A 273 19.71 -6.24 12.08
CA ALA A 273 19.47 -4.89 11.59
C ALA A 273 20.54 -4.46 10.58
N ALA A 274 20.14 -3.64 9.62
CA ALA A 274 21.03 -3.08 8.60
C ALA A 274 20.58 -1.65 8.22
N GLY A 275 21.35 -1.00 7.35
CA GLY A 275 21.05 0.37 6.91
C GLY A 275 21.32 1.41 7.99
N ASP A 276 20.62 2.55 7.89
CA ASP A 276 20.87 3.70 8.73
C ASP A 276 20.45 3.50 10.20
N CYS A 277 19.53 2.56 10.45
CA CYS A 277 19.05 2.23 11.80
C CYS A 277 19.97 1.27 12.56
N ALA A 278 21.09 0.80 11.99
CA ALA A 278 22.00 -0.15 12.61
C ALA A 278 23.42 0.41 12.75
N GLY A 279 24.10 0.08 13.87
CA GLY A 279 25.51 0.37 14.14
C GLY A 279 26.29 -0.92 14.40
N ILE A 280 27.36 -1.20 13.64
CA ILE A 280 28.21 -2.38 13.84
C ILE A 280 29.18 -2.10 14.99
N ARG A 281 29.12 -2.91 16.04
CA ARG A 281 29.98 -2.77 17.21
C ARG A 281 31.47 -2.75 16.82
N GLY A 282 32.17 -1.67 17.24
CA GLY A 282 33.61 -1.50 16.98
C GLY A 282 33.98 -1.24 15.52
N VAL A 283 33.01 -0.96 14.64
CA VAL A 283 33.25 -0.69 13.22
C VAL A 283 32.40 0.49 12.76
N PRO A 284 32.75 1.72 13.14
CA PRO A 284 31.99 2.91 12.74
C PRO A 284 31.95 3.04 11.21
N ARG A 285 30.79 3.40 10.67
CA ARG A 285 30.59 3.60 9.23
C ARG A 285 29.67 4.80 9.01
N PRO A 286 29.89 5.56 7.93
CA PRO A 286 28.95 6.59 7.52
C PRO A 286 27.58 5.98 7.22
N LYS A 287 26.52 6.65 7.61
CA LYS A 287 25.13 6.27 7.29
C LYS A 287 24.85 6.69 5.85
N SER A 288 24.85 5.71 4.92
CA SER A 288 24.57 5.98 3.51
C SER A 288 24.09 4.73 2.77
N GLY A 289 23.34 4.93 1.68
CA GLY A 289 22.73 3.86 0.89
C GLY A 289 23.71 2.80 0.38
N VAL A 290 24.96 3.19 0.04
CA VAL A 290 25.97 2.25 -0.46
C VAL A 290 26.34 1.18 0.58
N TRP A 291 26.33 1.52 1.86
CA TRP A 291 26.61 0.54 2.94
C TRP A 291 25.40 -0.33 3.20
N ALA A 292 24.19 0.22 3.12
CA ALA A 292 22.94 -0.53 3.25
C ALA A 292 22.83 -1.60 2.14
N VAL A 293 23.05 -1.21 0.87
CA VAL A 293 23.05 -2.13 -0.28
C VAL A 293 24.04 -3.27 -0.10
N ARG A 294 25.28 -2.97 0.33
CA ARG A 294 26.30 -3.99 0.55
C ARG A 294 26.00 -4.90 1.73
N ALA A 295 25.40 -4.36 2.78
CA ALA A 295 24.94 -5.16 3.91
C ALA A 295 23.84 -6.13 3.49
N GLY A 296 22.93 -5.75 2.58
CA GLY A 296 21.82 -6.57 2.11
C GLY A 296 22.24 -7.93 1.57
N ALA A 297 23.37 -8.01 0.85
CA ALA A 297 23.90 -9.27 0.34
C ALA A 297 24.29 -10.26 1.44
N VAL A 298 24.97 -9.76 2.47
CA VAL A 298 25.39 -10.56 3.64
C VAL A 298 24.21 -10.89 4.52
N LEU A 299 23.32 -9.93 4.71
CA LEU A 299 22.10 -10.10 5.49
C LEU A 299 21.20 -11.21 4.90
N ALA A 300 20.98 -11.23 3.59
CA ALA A 300 20.21 -12.29 2.93
C ALA A 300 20.76 -13.69 3.20
N GLU A 301 22.08 -13.86 3.11
CA GLU A 301 22.70 -15.15 3.41
C GLU A 301 22.62 -15.50 4.90
N ASN A 302 22.80 -14.50 5.79
CA ASN A 302 22.72 -14.72 7.23
C ASN A 302 21.30 -15.04 7.71
N LEU A 303 20.28 -14.44 7.11
CA LEU A 303 18.87 -14.78 7.38
C LEU A 303 18.56 -16.23 6.95
N ARG A 304 19.07 -16.68 5.78
CA ARG A 304 18.96 -18.09 5.37
C ARG A 304 19.66 -19.04 6.34
N LEU A 305 20.88 -18.71 6.74
CA LEU A 305 21.62 -19.53 7.70
C LEU A 305 20.91 -19.61 9.04
N ALA A 306 20.38 -18.48 9.52
CA ALA A 306 19.61 -18.43 10.77
C ALA A 306 18.30 -19.24 10.67
N ALA A 307 17.58 -19.19 9.54
CA ALA A 307 16.38 -20.00 9.30
C ALA A 307 16.68 -21.52 9.35
N ARG A 308 17.87 -21.91 8.92
CA ARG A 308 18.37 -23.30 8.98
C ARG A 308 19.01 -23.67 10.33
N GLY A 309 18.97 -22.79 11.33
CA GLY A 309 19.66 -23.01 12.61
C GLY A 309 21.19 -23.01 12.49
N ARG A 310 21.76 -22.48 11.40
CA ARG A 310 23.22 -22.43 11.19
C ARG A 310 23.78 -21.08 11.63
N LYS A 311 25.09 -21.06 11.98
CA LYS A 311 25.77 -19.83 12.41
C LYS A 311 25.88 -18.84 11.25
N PRO A 312 25.46 -17.54 11.45
CA PRO A 312 25.65 -16.47 10.47
C PRO A 312 27.13 -16.17 10.20
N ARG A 313 27.43 -15.67 8.99
CA ARG A 313 28.77 -15.31 8.55
C ARG A 313 29.12 -13.88 8.96
N ARG A 314 30.38 -13.62 9.33
CA ARG A 314 30.88 -12.28 9.64
C ARG A 314 31.08 -11.45 8.38
N TRP A 315 30.62 -10.22 8.39
CA TRP A 315 30.85 -9.22 7.36
C TRP A 315 32.09 -8.39 7.66
N TRP A 316 32.93 -8.20 6.64
CA TRP A 316 34.10 -7.34 6.67
C TRP A 316 33.85 -6.17 5.70
N PRO A 317 33.18 -5.07 6.15
CA PRO A 317 32.87 -3.98 5.27
C PRO A 317 34.14 -3.28 4.78
N GLN A 318 34.12 -2.84 3.52
CA GLN A 318 35.25 -2.12 2.91
C GLN A 318 35.55 -0.81 3.67
N LEU A 319 36.83 -0.35 3.62
CA LEU A 319 37.25 0.86 4.33
C LEU A 319 36.69 2.14 3.70
N SER A 320 36.54 2.19 2.39
CA SER A 320 36.05 3.34 1.64
C SER A 320 35.06 2.96 0.57
N ALA A 321 34.14 3.89 0.24
CA ALA A 321 33.21 3.78 -0.85
C ALA A 321 33.41 4.95 -1.82
N LEU A 322 33.14 4.72 -3.11
CA LEU A 322 33.01 5.80 -4.09
C LEU A 322 31.75 6.61 -3.72
N ALA A 323 31.89 7.92 -3.60
CA ALA A 323 30.80 8.86 -3.48
C ALA A 323 30.65 9.65 -4.78
N ILE A 324 29.42 9.76 -5.28
CA ILE A 324 29.10 10.56 -6.47
C ILE A 324 27.90 11.44 -6.14
N LEU A 325 28.08 12.74 -6.28
CA LEU A 325 27.10 13.77 -5.94
C LEU A 325 26.73 14.56 -7.19
N GLY A 326 25.44 14.70 -7.47
CA GLY A 326 24.94 15.49 -8.60
C GLY A 326 25.00 17.00 -8.30
N LEU A 327 25.59 17.79 -9.21
CA LEU A 327 25.77 19.24 -9.00
C LEU A 327 24.62 20.10 -9.56
N GLY A 328 23.63 19.48 -10.21
CA GLY A 328 22.41 20.18 -10.67
C GLY A 328 22.49 20.85 -12.04
N ASP A 329 23.67 20.93 -12.63
CA ASP A 329 23.97 21.57 -13.91
C ASP A 329 24.30 20.56 -15.03
N GLY A 330 23.87 19.30 -14.91
CA GLY A 330 24.25 18.22 -15.82
C GLY A 330 25.65 17.65 -15.55
N THR A 331 26.27 18.03 -14.41
CA THR A 331 27.55 17.51 -13.95
C THR A 331 27.40 16.79 -12.61
N ALA A 332 28.39 15.98 -12.25
CA ALA A 332 28.50 15.38 -10.93
C ALA A 332 29.93 15.44 -10.42
N LEU A 333 30.06 15.42 -9.09
CA LEU A 333 31.31 15.34 -8.35
C LEU A 333 31.47 13.92 -7.81
N ALA A 334 32.56 13.26 -8.18
CA ALA A 334 32.92 11.93 -7.71
C ALA A 334 34.23 11.99 -6.91
N TRP A 335 34.30 11.29 -5.75
CA TRP A 335 35.53 11.16 -4.99
C TRP A 335 35.69 9.82 -4.29
N ARG A 336 36.93 9.41 -4.15
CA ARG A 336 37.36 8.23 -3.38
C ARG A 336 38.84 8.32 -3.04
N ASN A 337 39.24 7.90 -1.83
CA ASN A 337 40.64 7.81 -1.39
C ASN A 337 41.46 9.08 -1.65
N GLY A 338 40.92 10.26 -1.35
CA GLY A 338 41.60 11.54 -1.52
C GLY A 338 41.53 12.14 -2.93
N ILE A 339 41.09 11.41 -3.94
CA ILE A 339 41.01 11.88 -5.32
C ILE A 339 39.58 12.33 -5.64
N ALA A 340 39.43 13.46 -6.35
CA ALA A 340 38.12 14.00 -6.74
C ALA A 340 38.12 14.45 -8.21
N PHE A 341 37.05 14.12 -8.92
CA PHE A 341 36.77 14.53 -10.29
C PHE A 341 35.34 15.06 -10.40
N ALA A 342 35.14 16.04 -11.29
CA ALA A 342 33.81 16.56 -11.58
C ALA A 342 33.63 16.78 -13.10
N GLY A 343 32.39 16.73 -13.53
CA GLY A 343 32.03 17.04 -14.92
C GLY A 343 30.89 16.18 -15.47
N PRO A 344 30.52 16.38 -16.76
CA PRO A 344 29.40 15.66 -17.38
C PRO A 344 29.63 14.15 -17.49
N ALA A 345 30.89 13.69 -17.60
CA ALA A 345 31.23 12.28 -17.63
C ALA A 345 30.87 11.59 -16.28
N MET A 346 31.09 12.31 -15.17
CA MET A 346 30.72 11.80 -13.82
C MET A 346 29.21 11.72 -13.63
N TRP A 347 28.46 12.67 -14.20
CA TRP A 347 27.00 12.60 -14.21
C TRP A 347 26.49 11.39 -15.00
N ARG A 348 26.98 11.19 -16.23
CA ARG A 348 26.61 10.01 -17.04
C ARG A 348 26.96 8.69 -16.35
N TRP A 349 28.09 8.66 -15.63
CA TRP A 349 28.51 7.49 -14.87
C TRP A 349 27.59 7.25 -13.67
N LYS A 350 27.23 8.31 -12.91
CA LYS A 350 26.25 8.24 -11.82
C LYS A 350 24.91 7.72 -12.33
N ASP A 351 24.35 8.35 -13.36
CA ASP A 351 23.07 7.98 -13.94
C ASP A 351 23.04 6.51 -14.39
N ARG A 352 24.11 6.03 -15.04
CA ARG A 352 24.24 4.63 -15.45
C ARG A 352 24.27 3.67 -14.25
N ILE A 353 24.94 4.02 -13.16
CA ILE A 353 24.97 3.22 -11.93
C ILE A 353 23.59 3.15 -11.33
N ASP A 354 22.93 4.29 -11.17
CA ASP A 354 21.63 4.41 -10.51
C ASP A 354 20.55 3.67 -11.34
N ARG A 355 20.47 3.89 -12.64
CA ARG A 355 19.53 3.18 -13.54
C ARG A 355 19.79 1.67 -13.56
N ARG A 356 21.06 1.24 -13.58
CA ARG A 356 21.39 -0.19 -13.51
C ARG A 356 20.96 -0.82 -12.18
N TRP A 357 21.09 -0.10 -11.08
CA TRP A 357 20.59 -0.54 -9.77
C TRP A 357 19.07 -0.67 -9.78
N MET A 358 18.36 0.34 -10.23
CA MET A 358 16.89 0.31 -10.31
C MET A 358 16.37 -0.79 -11.23
N ALA A 359 17.02 -1.02 -12.37
CA ALA A 359 16.65 -2.07 -13.31
C ALA A 359 16.72 -3.50 -12.72
N MET A 360 17.51 -3.72 -11.66
CA MET A 360 17.58 -5.01 -10.99
C MET A 360 16.27 -5.38 -10.25
N PHE A 361 15.40 -4.42 -9.99
CA PHE A 361 14.13 -4.60 -9.30
C PHE A 361 12.92 -4.54 -10.23
N ALA A 362 13.09 -4.08 -11.47
CA ALA A 362 12.00 -3.92 -12.43
C ALA A 362 11.54 -5.23 -13.09
N ASN A 363 12.41 -6.26 -13.19
CA ASN A 363 12.15 -7.49 -13.95
C ASN A 363 12.63 -8.74 -13.22
N ILE A 364 12.19 -8.95 -11.99
CA ILE A 364 12.52 -10.17 -11.23
C ILE A 364 11.51 -11.26 -11.61
N ARG A 365 11.99 -12.36 -12.21
CA ARG A 365 11.16 -13.54 -12.48
C ARG A 365 11.28 -14.52 -11.31
N PRO A 366 10.16 -14.98 -10.71
CA PRO A 366 10.21 -16.00 -9.66
C PRO A 366 10.65 -17.33 -10.27
N MET A 367 11.44 -18.10 -9.52
CA MET A 367 11.73 -19.51 -9.86
C MET A 367 10.66 -20.36 -9.19
N ALA A 368 9.85 -21.06 -9.98
CA ALA A 368 8.75 -21.88 -9.52
C ALA A 368 9.24 -23.06 -8.65
N ALA A 369 8.55 -23.29 -7.52
CA ALA A 369 8.69 -24.48 -6.68
C ALA A 369 7.48 -25.40 -6.86
N ALA A 370 7.68 -26.72 -6.76
CA ALA A 370 6.63 -27.72 -6.92
C ALA A 370 5.99 -28.09 -5.57
N ASP A 371 4.67 -28.28 -5.56
CA ASP A 371 3.83 -28.56 -4.38
C ASP A 371 3.52 -30.05 -4.12
N PRO A 372 3.26 -30.47 -2.88
CA PRO A 372 2.98 -31.84 -2.46
C PRO A 372 1.52 -32.18 -2.21
N MET A 373 1.26 -33.48 -2.00
CA MET A 373 -0.06 -34.06 -1.74
C MET A 373 -0.39 -34.14 -0.24
N ARG A 374 -1.63 -33.84 0.14
CA ARG A 374 -2.19 -33.95 1.50
C ARG A 374 -3.54 -34.65 1.50
N CYS A 375 -3.98 -35.13 2.66
CA CYS A 375 -5.28 -35.78 2.82
C CYS A 375 -6.43 -34.78 2.69
N ASP A 376 -7.47 -35.17 1.94
CA ASP A 376 -8.71 -34.43 1.73
C ASP A 376 -9.85 -34.97 2.63
N GLY A 377 -10.96 -34.23 2.70
CA GLY A 377 -12.15 -34.61 3.46
C GLY A 377 -12.10 -34.19 4.93
N CYS A 378 -12.76 -34.93 5.82
CA CYS A 378 -12.89 -34.58 7.23
C CYS A 378 -11.56 -34.42 8.00
N ALA A 379 -10.47 -35.01 7.51
CA ALA A 379 -9.13 -34.86 8.07
C ALA A 379 -8.46 -33.51 7.75
N ALA A 380 -9.05 -32.70 6.86
CA ALA A 380 -8.60 -31.36 6.54
C ALA A 380 -9.10 -30.28 7.51
N LYS A 381 -9.88 -30.63 8.55
CA LYS A 381 -10.29 -29.65 9.58
C LYS A 381 -9.10 -29.10 10.35
N LEU A 382 -9.16 -27.83 10.70
CA LEU A 382 -8.17 -27.21 11.56
C LEU A 382 -8.18 -27.83 12.96
N PRO A 383 -7.01 -27.96 13.64
CA PRO A 383 -6.97 -28.37 15.04
C PRO A 383 -7.82 -27.42 15.92
N ALA A 384 -8.61 -27.99 16.84
CA ALA A 384 -9.53 -27.22 17.68
C ALA A 384 -8.86 -26.09 18.48
N GLU A 385 -7.62 -26.29 18.91
CA GLU A 385 -6.85 -25.26 19.63
C GLU A 385 -6.46 -24.09 18.73
N ALA A 386 -6.05 -24.37 17.48
CA ALA A 386 -5.73 -23.35 16.51
C ALA A 386 -6.96 -22.50 16.16
N LEU A 387 -8.12 -23.15 16.00
CA LEU A 387 -9.38 -22.46 15.76
C LEU A 387 -9.78 -21.58 16.95
N ARG A 388 -9.74 -22.10 18.18
CA ARG A 388 -10.07 -21.35 19.39
C ARG A 388 -9.15 -20.13 19.56
N THR A 389 -7.86 -20.28 19.32
CA THR A 389 -6.88 -19.20 19.38
C THR A 389 -7.16 -18.13 18.31
N ALA A 390 -7.47 -18.54 17.09
CA ALA A 390 -7.78 -17.63 15.99
C ALA A 390 -9.05 -16.80 16.23
N LEU A 391 -10.06 -17.37 16.87
CA LEU A 391 -11.33 -16.72 17.14
C LEU A 391 -11.35 -15.94 18.47
N ALA A 392 -10.31 -16.09 19.30
CA ALA A 392 -10.21 -15.36 20.56
C ALA A 392 -10.11 -13.85 20.33
N GLY A 393 -10.95 -13.08 21.03
CA GLY A 393 -10.93 -11.62 20.98
C GLY A 393 -11.49 -11.00 19.70
N LEU A 394 -12.22 -11.75 18.88
CA LEU A 394 -12.97 -11.16 17.76
C LEU A 394 -14.08 -10.23 18.28
N PRO A 395 -14.33 -9.09 17.57
CA PRO A 395 -15.48 -8.23 17.87
C PRO A 395 -16.78 -9.02 17.80
N ARG A 396 -17.63 -8.86 18.79
CA ARG A 396 -18.93 -9.53 18.88
C ARG A 396 -20.03 -8.49 18.89
N LEU A 397 -21.03 -8.67 18.05
CA LEU A 397 -22.25 -7.87 18.10
C LEU A 397 -23.27 -8.60 18.95
N PRO A 398 -23.71 -8.02 20.07
CA PRO A 398 -24.86 -8.54 20.82
C PRO A 398 -26.10 -8.34 19.94
N GLY A 399 -26.77 -9.42 19.58
CA GLY A 399 -28.05 -9.40 18.88
C GLY A 399 -29.11 -10.06 19.73
N ALA A 400 -30.16 -9.36 20.09
CA ALA A 400 -31.29 -9.91 20.84
C ALA A 400 -31.98 -11.06 20.06
N ASP A 401 -31.79 -11.09 18.74
CA ASP A 401 -32.40 -12.06 17.83
C ASP A 401 -31.52 -13.31 17.58
N VAL A 402 -30.29 -13.36 18.11
CA VAL A 402 -29.41 -14.53 18.06
C VAL A 402 -29.58 -15.35 19.31
N LEU A 403 -30.23 -16.51 19.19
CA LEU A 403 -30.49 -17.43 20.30
C LEU A 403 -29.26 -18.28 20.61
N LEU A 404 -28.58 -18.76 19.58
CA LEU A 404 -27.32 -19.52 19.64
C LEU A 404 -26.36 -18.98 18.62
N GLY A 405 -25.16 -18.58 19.03
CA GLY A 405 -24.08 -18.09 18.17
C GLY A 405 -22.76 -18.78 18.48
N MET A 406 -21.64 -18.19 18.05
CA MET A 406 -20.29 -18.77 18.22
C MET A 406 -19.93 -19.07 19.70
N GLU A 407 -20.54 -18.40 20.66
CA GLU A 407 -20.24 -18.59 22.10
C GLU A 407 -20.74 -19.91 22.64
N ALA A 408 -21.87 -20.39 22.11
CA ALA A 408 -22.46 -21.67 22.53
C ALA A 408 -21.61 -22.86 22.08
N ALA A 409 -20.77 -22.66 21.04
CA ALA A 409 -19.99 -23.72 20.38
C ALA A 409 -20.87 -24.96 20.05
N ASP A 410 -22.12 -24.70 19.70
CA ASP A 410 -23.09 -25.74 19.34
C ASP A 410 -22.94 -26.12 17.82
N ASP A 411 -23.66 -27.14 17.40
CA ASP A 411 -23.58 -27.66 16.01
C ASP A 411 -24.07 -26.66 14.96
N ALA A 412 -24.95 -25.71 15.35
CA ALA A 412 -25.49 -24.67 14.47
C ALA A 412 -25.81 -23.37 15.22
N ALA A 413 -25.87 -22.27 14.48
CA ALA A 413 -26.43 -21.02 14.98
C ALA A 413 -27.95 -21.02 14.89
N ALA A 414 -28.63 -20.41 15.88
CA ALA A 414 -30.08 -20.26 15.88
C ALA A 414 -30.46 -18.78 16.03
N MET A 415 -31.38 -18.31 15.18
CA MET A 415 -31.82 -16.92 15.12
C MET A 415 -33.35 -16.85 15.01
N LEU A 416 -33.94 -15.79 15.58
CA LEU A 416 -35.36 -15.49 15.48
C LEU A 416 -35.59 -14.23 14.67
N PRO A 417 -36.01 -14.34 13.37
CA PRO A 417 -36.22 -13.16 12.53
C PRO A 417 -37.44 -12.36 13.03
N PRO A 418 -37.39 -11.01 12.95
CA PRO A 418 -38.54 -10.16 13.27
C PRO A 418 -39.76 -10.49 12.40
N ALA A 419 -40.96 -10.42 13.01
CA ALA A 419 -42.20 -10.71 12.30
C ALA A 419 -42.42 -9.80 11.09
N GLY A 420 -42.85 -10.38 9.97
CA GLY A 420 -43.14 -9.63 8.74
C GLY A 420 -41.94 -9.26 7.87
N MET A 421 -40.72 -9.60 8.28
CA MET A 421 -39.50 -9.38 7.47
C MET A 421 -39.22 -10.58 6.56
N ALA A 422 -38.75 -10.28 5.35
CA ALA A 422 -38.17 -11.29 4.46
C ALA A 422 -36.72 -11.57 4.86
N VAL A 423 -36.34 -12.85 4.83
CA VAL A 423 -34.96 -13.29 4.95
C VAL A 423 -34.32 -13.34 3.58
N VAL A 424 -33.20 -12.63 3.39
CA VAL A 424 -32.40 -12.62 2.16
C VAL A 424 -31.09 -13.32 2.43
N GLN A 425 -30.72 -14.29 1.59
CA GLN A 425 -29.48 -15.07 1.78
C GLN A 425 -28.64 -15.09 0.52
N SER A 426 -27.33 -14.99 0.70
CA SER A 426 -26.33 -15.20 -0.35
C SER A 426 -25.10 -15.90 0.20
N VAL A 427 -24.26 -16.45 -0.69
CA VAL A 427 -22.97 -17.06 -0.33
C VAL A 427 -21.94 -16.76 -1.39
N ASP A 428 -20.80 -16.22 -0.96
CA ASP A 428 -19.63 -15.96 -1.78
C ASP A 428 -18.36 -16.49 -1.13
N GLN A 429 -17.48 -17.09 -1.93
CA GLN A 429 -16.19 -17.59 -1.49
C GLN A 429 -15.17 -17.47 -2.63
N PHE A 430 -13.94 -17.07 -2.32
CA PHE A 430 -12.86 -17.05 -3.29
C PHE A 430 -11.49 -17.33 -2.65
N ARG A 431 -10.53 -17.69 -3.48
CA ARG A 431 -9.13 -17.88 -3.07
C ARG A 431 -8.50 -16.53 -2.75
N ALA A 432 -7.52 -16.55 -1.85
CA ALA A 432 -6.73 -15.37 -1.58
C ALA A 432 -5.99 -14.91 -2.84
N PHE A 433 -6.22 -13.67 -3.22
CA PHE A 433 -5.57 -12.98 -4.34
C PHE A 433 -4.52 -11.99 -3.88
N ILE A 434 -4.36 -11.85 -2.58
CA ILE A 434 -3.34 -11.07 -1.88
C ILE A 434 -2.82 -11.86 -0.68
N ASP A 435 -1.58 -11.58 -0.28
CA ASP A 435 -0.91 -12.33 0.80
C ASP A 435 -1.12 -11.74 2.20
N ASP A 436 -1.77 -10.57 2.32
CA ASP A 436 -2.16 -9.97 3.60
C ASP A 436 -3.49 -10.57 4.09
N PRO A 437 -3.48 -11.49 5.07
CA PRO A 437 -4.68 -12.17 5.50
C PRO A 437 -5.72 -11.23 6.15
N TYR A 438 -5.28 -10.16 6.81
CA TYR A 438 -6.18 -9.20 7.43
C TYR A 438 -6.97 -8.40 6.38
N VAL A 439 -6.28 -7.85 5.37
CA VAL A 439 -6.92 -7.13 4.26
C VAL A 439 -7.78 -8.07 3.42
N PHE A 440 -7.31 -9.31 3.19
CA PHE A 440 -8.11 -10.33 2.52
C PHE A 440 -9.43 -10.60 3.24
N GLY A 441 -9.40 -10.71 4.59
CA GLY A 441 -10.60 -10.83 5.41
C GLY A 441 -11.58 -9.68 5.24
N GLN A 442 -11.08 -8.44 5.23
CA GLN A 442 -11.90 -7.24 5.02
C GLN A 442 -12.59 -7.26 3.64
N VAL A 443 -11.85 -7.60 2.57
CA VAL A 443 -12.41 -7.67 1.22
C VAL A 443 -13.44 -8.79 1.09
N ALA A 444 -13.18 -9.96 1.67
CA ALA A 444 -14.11 -11.10 1.62
C ALA A 444 -15.46 -10.76 2.28
N ALA A 445 -15.43 -10.10 3.44
CA ALA A 445 -16.65 -9.67 4.11
C ALA A 445 -17.39 -8.58 3.32
N ALA A 446 -16.68 -7.55 2.82
CA ALA A 446 -17.29 -6.48 2.03
C ALA A 446 -17.93 -7.02 0.75
N HIS A 447 -17.29 -8.00 0.11
CA HIS A 447 -17.82 -8.64 -1.10
C HIS A 447 -19.10 -9.45 -0.80
N ALA A 448 -19.09 -10.31 0.21
CA ALA A 448 -20.24 -11.12 0.56
C ALA A 448 -21.47 -10.28 0.98
N LEU A 449 -21.26 -9.16 1.68
CA LEU A 449 -22.33 -8.25 2.05
C LEU A 449 -22.94 -7.49 0.86
N SER A 450 -22.23 -7.44 -0.27
CA SER A 450 -22.62 -6.66 -1.45
C SER A 450 -23.98 -7.10 -2.02
N ASP A 451 -24.24 -8.39 -2.09
CA ASP A 451 -25.51 -8.94 -2.56
C ASP A 451 -26.69 -8.47 -1.70
N LEU A 452 -26.52 -8.46 -0.37
CA LEU A 452 -27.55 -7.96 0.54
C LEU A 452 -27.84 -6.49 0.28
N HIS A 453 -26.80 -5.67 0.10
CA HIS A 453 -26.95 -4.27 -0.23
C HIS A 453 -27.61 -4.04 -1.58
N ALA A 454 -27.26 -4.86 -2.60
CA ALA A 454 -27.85 -4.80 -3.94
C ALA A 454 -29.35 -5.15 -3.94
N MET A 455 -29.79 -6.00 -2.99
CA MET A 455 -31.18 -6.34 -2.76
C MET A 455 -31.92 -5.33 -1.86
N GLY A 456 -31.22 -4.30 -1.34
CA GLY A 456 -31.79 -3.36 -0.37
C GLY A 456 -32.03 -4.00 1.01
N ALA A 457 -31.44 -5.15 1.30
CA ALA A 457 -31.55 -5.82 2.58
C ALA A 457 -30.54 -5.25 3.59
N ARG A 458 -30.93 -5.23 4.85
CA ARG A 458 -30.02 -4.92 5.95
C ARG A 458 -29.28 -6.20 6.35
N PRO A 459 -27.94 -6.21 6.39
CA PRO A 459 -27.17 -7.34 6.91
C PRO A 459 -27.61 -7.70 8.33
N TRP A 460 -27.62 -8.99 8.65
CA TRP A 460 -28.06 -9.49 9.94
C TRP A 460 -27.06 -10.49 10.54
N THR A 461 -26.81 -11.62 9.84
CA THR A 461 -25.85 -12.63 10.31
C THR A 461 -24.98 -13.16 9.19
N ALA A 462 -23.80 -13.68 9.55
CA ALA A 462 -22.86 -14.32 8.64
C ALA A 462 -22.31 -15.63 9.24
N LEU A 463 -22.12 -16.64 8.38
CA LEU A 463 -21.36 -17.85 8.64
C LEU A 463 -20.09 -17.82 7.78
N ALA A 464 -18.92 -17.97 8.40
CA ALA A 464 -17.64 -17.98 7.69
C ALA A 464 -17.33 -19.37 7.12
N VAL A 465 -16.80 -19.40 5.88
CA VAL A 465 -16.20 -20.61 5.28
C VAL A 465 -14.75 -20.28 4.97
N ALA A 466 -13.82 -20.82 5.76
CA ALA A 466 -12.41 -20.48 5.71
C ALA A 466 -11.54 -21.70 5.44
N ALA A 467 -10.49 -21.53 4.65
CA ALA A 467 -9.42 -22.52 4.52
C ALA A 467 -8.06 -21.83 4.58
N VAL A 468 -7.10 -22.47 5.23
CA VAL A 468 -5.73 -21.97 5.35
C VAL A 468 -4.73 -23.04 4.96
N PRO A 469 -3.59 -22.66 4.35
CA PRO A 469 -2.51 -23.59 4.06
C PRO A 469 -1.94 -24.19 5.35
N TYR A 470 -1.45 -25.40 5.24
CA TYR A 470 -0.79 -26.05 6.37
C TYR A 470 0.48 -25.32 6.79
N MET A 471 0.58 -25.09 8.09
CA MET A 471 1.72 -24.46 8.72
C MET A 471 1.96 -25.04 10.10
N THR A 472 3.20 -25.09 10.55
CA THR A 472 3.56 -25.61 11.87
C THR A 472 3.43 -24.53 12.96
N GLY A 473 3.27 -24.98 14.21
CA GLY A 473 3.11 -24.11 15.36
C GLY A 473 1.82 -23.28 15.31
N GLY A 474 1.85 -22.09 15.87
CA GLY A 474 0.66 -21.20 15.94
C GLY A 474 0.34 -20.44 14.66
N ARG A 475 1.02 -20.69 13.53
CA ARG A 475 0.90 -19.90 12.30
C ARG A 475 -0.46 -20.00 11.63
N MET A 476 -1.05 -21.20 11.64
CA MET A 476 -2.42 -21.40 11.12
C MET A 476 -3.42 -20.56 11.90
N ALA A 477 -3.30 -20.57 13.24
CA ALA A 477 -4.15 -19.76 14.11
C ALA A 477 -3.94 -18.26 13.89
N ALA A 478 -2.69 -17.83 13.68
CA ALA A 478 -2.35 -16.43 13.43
C ALA A 478 -2.93 -15.94 12.10
N ASP A 479 -2.78 -16.70 11.02
CA ASP A 479 -3.32 -16.32 9.71
C ASP A 479 -4.84 -16.33 9.67
N LEU A 480 -5.47 -17.39 10.20
CA LEU A 480 -6.92 -17.45 10.33
C LEU A 480 -7.45 -16.32 11.24
N GLY A 481 -6.77 -16.06 12.36
CA GLY A 481 -7.13 -14.99 13.28
C GLY A 481 -7.05 -13.62 12.63
N ALA A 482 -6.03 -13.36 11.81
CA ALA A 482 -5.90 -12.12 11.05
C ALA A 482 -7.02 -11.97 10.01
N MET A 483 -7.31 -13.03 9.22
CA MET A 483 -8.43 -13.03 8.28
C MET A 483 -9.76 -12.75 8.97
N MET A 484 -10.05 -13.48 10.04
CA MET A 484 -11.31 -13.35 10.77
C MET A 484 -11.45 -12.01 11.49
N ARG A 485 -10.36 -11.43 11.99
CA ARG A 485 -10.39 -10.08 12.57
C ARG A 485 -10.76 -9.04 11.54
N GLY A 486 -10.08 -9.04 10.37
CA GLY A 486 -10.39 -8.11 9.29
C GLY A 486 -11.84 -8.24 8.83
N ALA A 487 -12.33 -9.46 8.67
CA ALA A 487 -13.71 -9.73 8.29
C ALA A 487 -14.71 -9.27 9.37
N SER A 488 -14.46 -9.59 10.64
CA SER A 488 -15.36 -9.25 11.75
C SER A 488 -15.51 -7.75 11.93
N GLU A 489 -14.46 -6.95 11.69
CA GLU A 489 -14.52 -5.49 11.75
C GLU A 489 -15.46 -4.93 10.66
N VAL A 490 -15.39 -5.45 9.46
CA VAL A 490 -16.28 -5.04 8.34
C VAL A 490 -17.72 -5.49 8.60
N LEU A 491 -17.91 -6.75 9.01
CA LEU A 491 -19.25 -7.27 9.34
C LEU A 491 -19.89 -6.45 10.47
N ALA A 492 -19.13 -6.16 11.53
CA ALA A 492 -19.61 -5.39 12.66
C ALA A 492 -19.97 -3.94 12.29
N ALA A 493 -19.18 -3.28 11.43
CA ALA A 493 -19.47 -1.92 10.95
C ALA A 493 -20.81 -1.86 10.18
N ASP A 494 -21.17 -2.92 9.45
CA ASP A 494 -22.44 -3.04 8.72
C ASP A 494 -23.57 -3.70 9.58
N GLY A 495 -23.34 -3.92 10.89
CA GLY A 495 -24.33 -4.49 11.80
C GLY A 495 -24.63 -5.98 11.57
N CYS A 496 -23.68 -6.71 10.94
CA CYS A 496 -23.79 -8.14 10.64
C CYS A 496 -23.07 -8.97 11.71
N ALA A 497 -23.79 -9.83 12.43
CA ALA A 497 -23.20 -10.68 13.46
C ALA A 497 -22.55 -11.92 12.83
N LEU A 498 -21.29 -12.19 13.15
CA LEU A 498 -20.67 -13.49 12.85
C LEU A 498 -21.14 -14.52 13.86
N VAL A 499 -21.93 -15.49 13.41
CA VAL A 499 -22.62 -16.45 14.29
C VAL A 499 -22.05 -17.86 14.25
N GLY A 500 -21.11 -18.15 13.35
CA GLY A 500 -20.47 -19.45 13.21
C GLY A 500 -19.70 -19.59 11.91
N GLY A 501 -19.44 -20.84 11.53
CA GLY A 501 -18.75 -21.11 10.27
C GLY A 501 -18.06 -22.47 10.23
N HIS A 502 -17.26 -22.68 9.18
CA HIS A 502 -16.44 -23.87 8.98
C HIS A 502 -15.00 -23.46 8.63
N SER A 503 -14.04 -24.23 9.12
CA SER A 503 -12.63 -24.02 8.77
C SER A 503 -11.93 -25.33 8.41
N ALA A 504 -11.05 -25.28 7.39
CA ALA A 504 -10.33 -26.44 6.89
C ALA A 504 -8.87 -26.07 6.52
N GLU A 505 -8.04 -27.10 6.34
CA GLU A 505 -6.80 -27.00 5.62
C GLU A 505 -7.05 -27.10 4.10
N ALA A 506 -6.31 -26.31 3.31
CA ALA A 506 -6.30 -26.41 1.85
C ALA A 506 -4.90 -26.05 1.30
N ALA A 507 -4.69 -26.23 -0.01
CA ALA A 507 -3.45 -25.80 -0.65
C ALA A 507 -3.32 -24.27 -0.66
N ASP A 508 -4.42 -23.56 -0.91
CA ASP A 508 -4.53 -22.11 -0.95
C ASP A 508 -5.38 -21.57 0.20
N ALA A 509 -5.09 -20.37 0.67
CA ALA A 509 -5.99 -19.68 1.58
C ALA A 509 -7.28 -19.31 0.84
N MET A 510 -8.42 -19.56 1.49
CA MET A 510 -9.75 -19.23 0.98
C MET A 510 -10.60 -18.64 2.10
N LEU A 511 -11.46 -17.70 1.76
CA LEU A 511 -12.44 -17.17 2.69
C LEU A 511 -13.70 -16.77 1.94
N GLY A 512 -14.82 -17.05 2.55
CA GLY A 512 -16.12 -16.63 2.09
C GLY A 512 -17.12 -16.63 3.24
N PHE A 513 -18.32 -16.16 2.94
CA PHE A 513 -19.40 -16.06 3.93
C PHE A 513 -20.73 -16.46 3.30
N ALA A 514 -21.50 -17.27 4.04
CA ALA A 514 -22.94 -17.34 3.85
C ALA A 514 -23.55 -16.21 4.68
N VAL A 515 -24.13 -15.22 4.02
CA VAL A 515 -24.68 -14.01 4.67
C VAL A 515 -26.21 -14.05 4.64
N THR A 516 -26.79 -13.57 5.73
CA THR A 516 -28.25 -13.45 5.87
C THR A 516 -28.59 -11.99 6.18
N GLY A 517 -29.53 -11.43 5.44
CA GLY A 517 -30.06 -10.10 5.63
C GLY A 517 -31.57 -10.11 5.86
N LEU A 518 -32.10 -8.98 6.31
CA LEU A 518 -33.50 -8.74 6.55
C LEU A 518 -34.01 -7.59 5.67
N ALA A 519 -35.16 -7.76 5.05
CA ALA A 519 -35.78 -6.73 4.23
C ALA A 519 -37.30 -6.69 4.40
N ASP A 520 -37.88 -5.51 4.23
CA ASP A 520 -39.32 -5.37 4.00
C ASP A 520 -39.66 -6.00 2.61
N PRO A 521 -40.53 -7.02 2.55
CA PRO A 521 -40.88 -7.68 1.29
C PRO A 521 -41.36 -6.73 0.17
N SER A 522 -42.02 -5.64 0.56
CA SER A 522 -42.54 -4.63 -0.37
C SER A 522 -41.47 -3.67 -0.89
N ARG A 523 -40.28 -3.65 -0.29
CA ARG A 523 -39.18 -2.71 -0.59
C ARG A 523 -37.90 -3.37 -1.06
N LEU A 524 -37.99 -4.67 -1.40
CA LEU A 524 -36.88 -5.41 -2.00
C LEU A 524 -36.53 -4.84 -3.38
N TRP A 525 -35.25 -4.56 -3.58
CA TRP A 525 -34.75 -4.22 -4.91
C TRP A 525 -34.58 -5.49 -5.74
N ARG A 526 -34.76 -5.33 -7.03
CA ARG A 526 -34.64 -6.42 -7.99
C ARG A 526 -33.90 -5.95 -9.23
N LYS A 527 -33.35 -6.87 -10.00
CA LYS A 527 -32.82 -6.56 -11.32
C LYS A 527 -33.92 -6.10 -12.29
N SER A 528 -35.16 -6.53 -12.09
CA SER A 528 -36.33 -6.31 -12.95
C SER A 528 -37.13 -5.03 -12.60
N GLY A 529 -36.47 -3.96 -12.21
CA GLY A 529 -37.15 -2.73 -11.79
C GLY A 529 -36.85 -1.50 -12.65
N LEU A 530 -35.94 -1.59 -13.62
CA LEU A 530 -35.57 -0.47 -14.48
C LEU A 530 -36.74 -0.01 -15.33
N ARG A 531 -36.88 1.32 -15.50
CA ARG A 531 -37.87 1.97 -16.34
C ARG A 531 -37.17 2.73 -17.46
N PRO A 532 -37.81 2.98 -18.60
CA PRO A 532 -37.30 3.93 -19.59
C PRO A 532 -37.03 5.29 -18.98
N ASP A 533 -36.06 6.03 -19.48
CA ASP A 533 -35.68 7.38 -19.08
C ASP A 533 -35.14 7.49 -17.62
N GLU A 534 -34.53 6.44 -17.10
CA GLU A 534 -33.75 6.51 -15.86
C GLU A 534 -32.25 6.69 -16.16
N ALA A 535 -31.56 7.42 -15.28
CA ALA A 535 -30.11 7.51 -15.28
C ALA A 535 -29.50 6.26 -14.62
N LEU A 536 -28.46 5.72 -15.22
CA LEU A 536 -27.71 4.61 -14.66
C LEU A 536 -26.56 5.15 -13.80
N VAL A 537 -26.61 4.89 -12.50
CA VAL A 537 -25.62 5.34 -11.51
C VAL A 537 -24.75 4.17 -11.10
N LEU A 538 -23.43 4.32 -11.24
CA LEU A 538 -22.43 3.39 -10.74
C LEU A 538 -21.73 3.98 -9.51
N THR A 539 -21.56 3.19 -8.43
CA THR A 539 -21.11 3.70 -7.12
C THR A 539 -19.64 3.46 -6.80
N LYS A 540 -18.90 2.67 -7.58
CA LYS A 540 -17.46 2.48 -7.44
C LYS A 540 -16.77 2.48 -8.80
N PRO A 541 -15.50 2.92 -8.89
CA PRO A 541 -14.71 2.82 -10.11
C PRO A 541 -14.43 1.35 -10.47
N LEU A 542 -14.31 1.07 -11.77
CA LEU A 542 -13.97 -0.25 -12.31
C LEU A 542 -12.47 -0.44 -12.46
N GLY A 543 -12.03 -1.70 -12.61
CA GLY A 543 -10.65 -2.03 -12.93
C GLY A 543 -9.97 -2.96 -11.93
N THR A 544 -10.70 -3.51 -10.94
CA THR A 544 -10.10 -4.41 -9.93
C THR A 544 -9.54 -5.68 -10.57
N GLY A 545 -10.24 -6.28 -11.54
CA GLY A 545 -9.77 -7.48 -12.24
C GLY A 545 -8.52 -7.23 -13.07
N ILE A 546 -8.47 -6.13 -13.82
CA ILE A 546 -7.29 -5.73 -14.61
C ILE A 546 -6.08 -5.50 -13.70
N ILE A 547 -6.26 -4.78 -12.58
CA ILE A 547 -5.16 -4.49 -11.64
C ILE A 547 -4.66 -5.78 -10.98
N LEU A 548 -5.57 -6.68 -10.56
CA LEU A 548 -5.19 -7.97 -9.99
C LEU A 548 -4.51 -8.88 -11.02
N ALA A 549 -4.99 -8.90 -12.27
CA ALA A 549 -4.32 -9.63 -13.36
C ALA A 549 -2.92 -9.09 -13.64
N ALA A 550 -2.75 -7.76 -13.62
CA ALA A 550 -1.45 -7.12 -13.73
C ALA A 550 -0.54 -7.44 -12.53
N GLN A 551 -1.09 -7.53 -11.31
CA GLN A 551 -0.36 -7.93 -10.11
C GLN A 551 0.18 -9.36 -10.23
N MET A 552 -0.64 -10.31 -10.69
CA MET A 552 -0.22 -11.70 -10.92
C MET A 552 0.90 -11.80 -11.96
N GLN A 553 0.96 -10.86 -12.91
CA GLN A 553 2.02 -10.75 -13.93
C GLN A 553 3.22 -9.91 -13.48
N GLY A 554 3.23 -9.37 -12.24
CA GLY A 554 4.27 -8.47 -11.75
C GLY A 554 4.32 -7.12 -12.46
N ARG A 555 3.21 -6.67 -13.04
CA ARG A 555 3.10 -5.43 -13.84
C ARG A 555 2.28 -4.32 -13.17
N ALA A 556 1.54 -4.63 -12.11
CA ALA A 556 0.80 -3.64 -11.35
C ALA A 556 1.76 -2.80 -10.51
N LYS A 557 1.60 -1.48 -10.54
CA LYS A 557 2.28 -0.59 -9.60
C LYS A 557 1.63 -0.72 -8.22
N ALA A 558 2.45 -0.70 -7.18
CA ALA A 558 1.96 -0.87 -5.81
C ALA A 558 0.85 0.14 -5.44
N ARG A 559 0.95 1.41 -5.90
CA ARG A 559 -0.09 2.42 -5.65
C ARG A 559 -1.45 2.07 -6.28
N TRP A 560 -1.45 1.44 -7.45
CA TRP A 560 -2.70 1.00 -8.11
C TRP A 560 -3.35 -0.15 -7.36
N LEU A 561 -2.52 -1.11 -6.91
CA LEU A 561 -3.00 -2.19 -6.07
C LEU A 561 -3.59 -1.68 -4.77
N MET A 562 -2.93 -0.71 -4.10
CA MET A 562 -3.44 -0.12 -2.86
C MET A 562 -4.77 0.62 -3.06
N ALA A 563 -4.93 1.36 -4.17
CA ALA A 563 -6.19 2.02 -4.52
C ALA A 563 -7.31 1.00 -4.78
N ALA A 564 -7.01 -0.08 -5.51
CA ALA A 564 -7.95 -1.17 -5.74
C ALA A 564 -8.37 -1.85 -4.42
N LEU A 565 -7.42 -2.16 -3.54
CA LEU A 565 -7.71 -2.73 -2.21
C LEU A 565 -8.55 -1.79 -1.35
N ALA A 566 -8.29 -0.49 -1.37
CA ALA A 566 -9.10 0.50 -0.65
C ALA A 566 -10.56 0.51 -1.16
N SER A 567 -10.76 0.47 -2.47
CA SER A 567 -12.09 0.35 -3.09
C SER A 567 -12.80 -0.96 -2.71
N MET A 568 -12.07 -2.10 -2.77
CA MET A 568 -12.63 -3.41 -2.45
C MET A 568 -13.03 -3.56 -0.97
N ARG A 569 -12.30 -2.93 -0.05
CA ARG A 569 -12.58 -2.98 1.40
C ARG A 569 -13.81 -2.16 1.80
N ARG A 570 -14.20 -1.20 0.98
CA ARG A 570 -15.38 -0.38 1.26
C ARG A 570 -16.64 -1.18 0.98
N THR A 571 -17.54 -1.29 1.96
CA THR A 571 -18.84 -1.93 1.77
C THR A 571 -19.77 -1.05 0.93
N ASN A 572 -20.85 -1.64 0.43
CA ASN A 572 -21.88 -0.93 -0.32
C ASN A 572 -23.02 -0.40 0.58
N GLY A 573 -22.89 -0.46 1.91
CA GLY A 573 -23.93 -0.08 2.87
C GLY A 573 -24.34 1.39 2.75
N ASP A 574 -23.38 2.31 2.79
CA ASP A 574 -23.65 3.75 2.61
C ASP A 574 -24.28 4.06 1.25
N ALA A 575 -23.77 3.42 0.18
CA ALA A 575 -24.33 3.58 -1.16
C ALA A 575 -25.79 3.12 -1.21
N ALA A 576 -26.11 1.96 -0.66
CA ALA A 576 -27.45 1.41 -0.60
C ALA A 576 -28.40 2.32 0.20
N ALA A 577 -27.95 2.88 1.32
CA ALA A 577 -28.74 3.83 2.12
C ALA A 577 -29.09 5.10 1.32
N ILE A 578 -28.12 5.67 0.61
CA ILE A 578 -28.31 6.87 -0.21
C ILE A 578 -29.23 6.57 -1.42
N LEU A 579 -28.95 5.47 -2.14
CA LEU A 579 -29.79 5.04 -3.26
C LEU A 579 -31.25 4.85 -2.84
N ARG A 580 -31.49 4.28 -1.64
CA ARG A 580 -32.84 4.11 -1.08
C ARG A 580 -33.54 5.45 -0.85
N ALA A 581 -32.83 6.45 -0.34
CA ALA A 581 -33.35 7.79 -0.11
C ALA A 581 -33.75 8.50 -1.42
N HIS A 582 -33.19 8.06 -2.57
CA HIS A 582 -33.48 8.62 -3.89
C HIS A 582 -34.45 7.75 -4.72
N GLY A 583 -35.13 6.80 -4.09
CA GLY A 583 -36.24 6.04 -4.69
C GLY A 583 -35.83 4.99 -5.73
N VAL A 584 -34.62 4.47 -5.64
CA VAL A 584 -34.14 3.37 -6.51
C VAL A 584 -34.98 2.12 -6.31
N THR A 585 -35.40 1.51 -7.42
CA THR A 585 -36.21 0.29 -7.44
C THR A 585 -35.52 -0.90 -8.08
N ALA A 586 -34.52 -0.64 -8.92
CA ALA A 586 -33.71 -1.66 -9.58
C ALA A 586 -32.23 -1.45 -9.25
N CYS A 587 -31.60 -2.51 -8.77
CA CYS A 587 -30.20 -2.46 -8.38
C CYS A 587 -29.55 -3.83 -8.57
N THR A 588 -28.26 -3.84 -8.84
CA THR A 588 -27.37 -5.02 -8.76
C THR A 588 -26.00 -4.53 -8.31
N ASP A 589 -25.19 -5.39 -7.75
CA ASP A 589 -23.76 -5.12 -7.62
C ASP A 589 -23.03 -5.57 -8.90
N VAL A 590 -21.87 -4.95 -9.14
CA VAL A 590 -21.04 -5.23 -10.32
C VAL A 590 -19.88 -6.12 -9.90
N THR A 591 -19.92 -7.39 -10.27
CA THR A 591 -18.94 -8.40 -9.88
C THR A 591 -18.39 -9.19 -11.08
N GLY A 592 -18.43 -10.51 -11.07
CA GLY A 592 -17.75 -11.39 -12.01
C GLY A 592 -18.08 -11.18 -13.49
N PHE A 593 -19.31 -10.79 -13.82
CA PHE A 593 -19.72 -10.57 -15.22
C PHE A 593 -19.38 -9.20 -15.79
N GLY A 594 -18.72 -8.36 -14.98
CA GLY A 594 -18.41 -6.98 -15.35
C GLY A 594 -19.66 -6.11 -15.47
N LEU A 595 -19.46 -4.82 -15.71
CA LEU A 595 -20.55 -3.86 -15.81
C LEU A 595 -21.54 -4.22 -16.94
N ALA A 596 -21.02 -4.56 -18.12
CA ALA A 596 -21.86 -4.87 -19.27
C ALA A 596 -22.74 -6.11 -19.05
N GLY A 597 -22.18 -7.16 -18.41
CA GLY A 597 -22.91 -8.38 -18.10
C GLY A 597 -24.05 -8.16 -17.11
N HIS A 598 -23.75 -7.50 -15.97
CA HIS A 598 -24.75 -7.21 -14.94
C HIS A 598 -25.84 -6.24 -15.44
N LEU A 599 -25.47 -5.22 -16.24
CA LEU A 599 -26.46 -4.34 -16.85
C LEU A 599 -27.35 -5.11 -17.84
N ALA A 600 -26.78 -5.97 -18.68
CA ALA A 600 -27.57 -6.76 -19.61
C ALA A 600 -28.58 -7.70 -18.90
N GLU A 601 -28.25 -8.22 -17.73
CA GLU A 601 -29.19 -8.96 -16.88
C GLU A 601 -30.34 -8.06 -16.42
N MET A 602 -30.05 -6.85 -15.92
CA MET A 602 -31.07 -5.88 -15.50
C MET A 602 -31.98 -5.47 -16.67
N LEU A 603 -31.41 -5.20 -17.84
CA LEU A 603 -32.16 -4.79 -19.03
C LEU A 603 -33.11 -5.90 -19.50
N ARG A 604 -32.62 -7.14 -19.58
CA ARG A 604 -33.47 -8.30 -19.93
C ARG A 604 -34.59 -8.50 -18.92
N ALA A 605 -34.28 -8.45 -17.64
CA ALA A 605 -35.27 -8.63 -16.57
C ALA A 605 -36.31 -7.51 -16.52
N SER A 606 -35.99 -6.32 -17.03
CA SER A 606 -36.87 -5.14 -17.02
C SER A 606 -37.57 -4.87 -18.36
N GLY A 607 -37.15 -5.52 -19.44
CA GLY A 607 -37.70 -5.30 -20.81
C GLY A 607 -37.37 -3.91 -21.36
N VAL A 608 -36.23 -3.33 -21.00
CA VAL A 608 -35.78 -1.99 -21.44
C VAL A 608 -34.43 -2.10 -22.16
N ALA A 609 -34.03 -1.06 -22.87
CA ALA A 609 -32.71 -0.88 -23.47
C ALA A 609 -31.90 0.16 -22.69
N ALA A 610 -30.61 0.29 -22.98
CA ALA A 610 -29.76 1.33 -22.42
C ALA A 610 -28.64 1.77 -23.37
N GLU A 611 -28.19 3.00 -23.17
CA GLU A 611 -26.96 3.56 -23.71
C GLU A 611 -26.00 3.84 -22.55
N ILE A 612 -24.72 3.41 -22.70
CA ILE A 612 -23.63 3.68 -21.77
C ILE A 612 -22.58 4.53 -22.48
N ASP A 613 -22.06 5.52 -21.77
CA ASP A 613 -20.87 6.27 -22.16
C ASP A 613 -19.62 5.65 -21.50
N PRO A 614 -18.74 4.97 -22.24
CA PRO A 614 -17.52 4.37 -21.67
C PRO A 614 -16.57 5.38 -21.01
N ASP A 615 -16.59 6.65 -21.46
CA ASP A 615 -15.77 7.71 -20.89
C ASP A 615 -16.31 8.23 -19.56
N ALA A 616 -17.62 8.16 -19.37
CA ALA A 616 -18.27 8.50 -18.09
C ALA A 616 -18.09 7.45 -17.00
N VAL A 617 -17.64 6.22 -17.36
CA VAL A 617 -17.41 5.16 -16.39
C VAL A 617 -16.16 5.47 -15.56
N PRO A 618 -16.27 5.63 -14.24
CA PRO A 618 -15.13 5.86 -13.38
C PRO A 618 -14.20 4.65 -13.36
N ALA A 619 -12.89 4.90 -13.39
CA ALA A 619 -11.86 3.87 -13.44
C ALA A 619 -10.83 4.06 -12.33
N LEU A 620 -10.39 2.96 -11.73
CA LEU A 620 -9.26 2.97 -10.82
C LEU A 620 -7.98 3.43 -11.54
N ASP A 621 -7.13 4.13 -10.81
CA ASP A 621 -5.84 4.58 -11.32
C ASP A 621 -5.05 3.42 -11.92
N GLY A 622 -4.56 3.61 -13.14
CA GLY A 622 -3.80 2.60 -13.87
C GLY A 622 -4.64 1.58 -14.65
N ALA A 623 -5.92 1.39 -14.35
CA ALA A 623 -6.74 0.35 -14.99
C ALA A 623 -6.84 0.56 -16.51
N ARG A 624 -7.16 1.78 -16.98
CA ARG A 624 -7.22 2.10 -18.44
C ARG A 624 -5.85 1.92 -19.11
N ALA A 625 -4.77 2.35 -18.44
CA ALA A 625 -3.42 2.22 -18.97
C ALA A 625 -2.95 0.76 -19.09
N LEU A 626 -3.36 -0.09 -18.16
CA LEU A 626 -3.08 -1.53 -18.19
C LEU A 626 -3.92 -2.23 -19.27
N ALA A 627 -5.21 -1.88 -19.38
CA ALA A 627 -6.08 -2.38 -20.45
C ALA A 627 -5.54 -2.04 -21.84
N ALA A 628 -5.07 -0.81 -22.05
CA ALA A 628 -4.44 -0.39 -23.30
C ALA A 628 -3.16 -1.18 -23.64
N GLN A 629 -2.52 -1.82 -22.66
CA GLN A 629 -1.38 -2.71 -22.83
C GLN A 629 -1.80 -4.18 -23.04
N GLY A 630 -3.10 -4.45 -23.21
CA GLY A 630 -3.64 -5.80 -23.41
C GLY A 630 -3.71 -6.65 -22.13
N ILE A 631 -3.65 -6.02 -20.92
CA ILE A 631 -3.85 -6.75 -19.68
C ILE A 631 -5.34 -6.85 -19.39
N GLU A 632 -5.82 -8.07 -19.26
CA GLU A 632 -7.19 -8.36 -18.88
C GLU A 632 -7.26 -9.59 -17.97
N SER A 633 -8.35 -9.71 -17.22
CA SER A 633 -8.66 -10.90 -16.42
C SER A 633 -9.04 -12.06 -17.33
N THR A 634 -8.80 -13.28 -16.88
CA THR A 634 -9.13 -14.52 -17.62
C THR A 634 -10.64 -14.67 -17.94
N LEU A 635 -11.51 -13.98 -17.21
CA LEU A 635 -12.96 -13.99 -17.42
C LEU A 635 -13.43 -12.90 -18.40
N ALA A 636 -12.68 -11.83 -18.59
CA ALA A 636 -13.07 -10.71 -19.45
C ALA A 636 -13.39 -11.10 -20.90
N PRO A 637 -12.66 -12.01 -21.58
CA PRO A 637 -13.03 -12.47 -22.92
C PRO A 637 -14.43 -13.12 -22.97
N HIS A 638 -14.83 -13.86 -21.94
CA HIS A 638 -16.17 -14.46 -21.86
C HIS A 638 -17.25 -13.39 -21.64
N ASN A 639 -16.95 -12.32 -20.91
CA ASN A 639 -17.89 -11.23 -20.66
C ASN A 639 -18.15 -10.38 -21.91
N ARG A 640 -17.23 -10.35 -22.89
CA ARG A 640 -17.38 -9.61 -24.17
C ARG A 640 -18.54 -10.09 -25.04
N VAL A 641 -19.04 -11.29 -24.83
CA VAL A 641 -20.18 -11.85 -25.61
C VAL A 641 -21.42 -10.95 -25.53
N VAL A 642 -21.54 -10.11 -24.50
CA VAL A 642 -22.66 -9.18 -24.32
C VAL A 642 -22.64 -8.04 -25.33
N LEU A 643 -21.43 -7.57 -25.72
CA LEU A 643 -21.20 -6.50 -26.70
C LEU A 643 -20.03 -6.91 -27.62
N PRO A 644 -20.23 -7.81 -28.57
CA PRO A 644 -19.15 -8.41 -29.35
C PRO A 644 -18.41 -7.41 -30.26
N ASP A 645 -19.09 -6.36 -30.68
CA ASP A 645 -18.56 -5.33 -31.58
C ASP A 645 -17.90 -4.14 -30.84
N ALA A 646 -17.83 -4.20 -29.49
CA ALA A 646 -17.22 -3.15 -28.70
C ALA A 646 -15.69 -3.12 -28.86
N GLY A 647 -15.15 -1.94 -29.13
CA GLY A 647 -13.72 -1.73 -29.31
C GLY A 647 -12.93 -1.83 -27.99
N PRO A 648 -11.60 -1.67 -28.07
CA PRO A 648 -10.70 -1.77 -26.90
C PRO A 648 -10.96 -0.71 -25.83
N GLU A 649 -11.57 0.43 -26.16
CA GLU A 649 -11.98 1.48 -25.23
C GLU A 649 -13.01 0.99 -24.21
N ALA A 650 -13.80 -0.01 -24.57
CA ALA A 650 -14.81 -0.62 -23.72
C ALA A 650 -14.25 -1.72 -22.78
N ALA A 651 -12.94 -1.96 -22.74
CA ALA A 651 -12.34 -3.07 -21.98
C ALA A 651 -12.77 -3.10 -20.51
N LEU A 652 -12.92 -1.95 -19.87
CA LEU A 652 -13.37 -1.84 -18.47
C LEU A 652 -14.80 -2.37 -18.25
N LEU A 653 -15.67 -2.32 -19.26
CA LEU A 653 -17.06 -2.77 -19.12
C LEU A 653 -17.15 -4.29 -18.93
N PHE A 654 -16.15 -5.03 -19.38
CA PHE A 654 -16.06 -6.48 -19.32
C PHE A 654 -15.20 -6.99 -18.17
N ASP A 655 -14.50 -6.06 -17.46
CA ASP A 655 -13.58 -6.41 -16.39
C ASP A 655 -14.34 -6.94 -15.15
N PRO A 656 -14.08 -8.18 -14.70
CA PRO A 656 -14.66 -8.72 -13.47
C PRO A 656 -14.26 -7.86 -12.29
N GLN A 657 -15.20 -7.55 -11.41
CA GLN A 657 -14.93 -6.79 -10.20
C GLN A 657 -14.95 -7.68 -8.96
N THR A 658 -13.95 -7.53 -8.09
CA THR A 658 -13.99 -8.06 -6.73
C THR A 658 -14.49 -6.95 -5.81
N SER A 659 -15.56 -7.20 -5.08
CA SER A 659 -16.22 -6.21 -4.21
C SER A 659 -16.52 -4.88 -4.94
N GLY A 660 -17.13 -5.00 -6.11
CA GLY A 660 -17.48 -3.86 -6.95
C GLY A 660 -18.59 -2.98 -6.36
N GLY A 661 -18.96 -1.95 -7.08
CA GLY A 661 -20.00 -1.01 -6.68
C GLY A 661 -21.39 -1.48 -7.05
N LEU A 662 -22.40 -0.73 -6.60
CA LEU A 662 -23.78 -0.92 -7.02
C LEU A 662 -24.02 -0.19 -8.36
N LEU A 663 -24.79 -0.86 -9.23
CA LEU A 663 -25.37 -0.28 -10.44
C LEU A 663 -26.89 -0.13 -10.22
N ALA A 664 -27.40 1.08 -10.34
CA ALA A 664 -28.77 1.38 -10.02
C ALA A 664 -29.43 2.31 -11.05
N GLY A 665 -30.72 2.09 -11.30
CA GLY A 665 -31.57 3.02 -12.05
C GLY A 665 -32.11 4.10 -11.12
N VAL A 666 -31.91 5.36 -11.50
CA VAL A 666 -32.36 6.55 -10.74
C VAL A 666 -33.12 7.47 -11.67
N ALA A 667 -34.27 7.99 -11.24
CA ALA A 667 -34.97 8.99 -12.02
C ALA A 667 -34.07 10.17 -12.41
N VAL A 668 -34.03 10.59 -13.67
CA VAL A 668 -33.11 11.63 -14.18
C VAL A 668 -33.15 12.90 -13.31
N ALA A 669 -34.32 13.30 -12.84
CA ALA A 669 -34.49 14.48 -11.98
C ALA A 669 -33.78 14.34 -10.60
N GLN A 670 -33.45 13.12 -10.15
CA GLN A 670 -32.78 12.84 -8.89
C GLN A 670 -31.33 12.50 -9.07
N ALA A 671 -30.87 12.15 -10.29
CA ALA A 671 -29.56 11.60 -10.56
C ALA A 671 -28.41 12.50 -10.06
N ALA A 672 -28.45 13.80 -10.36
CA ALA A 672 -27.42 14.76 -9.91
C ALA A 672 -27.36 14.87 -8.38
N ARG A 673 -28.53 14.90 -7.71
CA ARG A 673 -28.61 14.96 -6.24
C ARG A 673 -28.09 13.65 -5.62
N CYS A 674 -28.45 12.52 -6.20
CA CYS A 674 -27.98 11.20 -5.76
C CYS A 674 -26.46 11.10 -5.85
N VAL A 675 -25.86 11.43 -7.00
CA VAL A 675 -24.41 11.40 -7.18
C VAL A 675 -23.70 12.40 -6.24
N THR A 676 -24.28 13.60 -6.04
CA THR A 676 -23.74 14.57 -5.08
C THR A 676 -23.75 14.02 -3.65
N ALA A 677 -24.83 13.38 -3.23
CA ALA A 677 -24.93 12.77 -1.90
C ALA A 677 -23.94 11.61 -1.73
N LEU A 678 -23.75 10.77 -2.75
CA LEU A 678 -22.76 9.69 -2.76
C LEU A 678 -21.32 10.25 -2.64
N ARG A 679 -21.01 11.28 -3.43
CA ARG A 679 -19.70 11.94 -3.39
C ARG A 679 -19.43 12.65 -2.06
N ALA A 680 -20.45 13.19 -1.42
CA ALA A 680 -20.30 13.83 -0.11
C ALA A 680 -19.83 12.89 1.00
N VAL A 681 -20.11 11.59 0.88
CA VAL A 681 -19.60 10.54 1.80
C VAL A 681 -18.36 9.84 1.23
N GLY A 682 -17.70 10.42 0.21
CA GLY A 682 -16.47 9.93 -0.39
C GLY A 682 -16.66 8.70 -1.30
N ILE A 683 -17.84 8.49 -1.88
CA ILE A 683 -18.09 7.45 -2.88
C ILE A 683 -17.85 8.04 -4.28
N GLU A 684 -16.98 7.43 -5.09
CA GLU A 684 -16.66 7.88 -6.45
C GLU A 684 -17.77 7.45 -7.44
N ALA A 685 -18.99 7.97 -7.22
CA ALA A 685 -20.13 7.66 -8.05
C ALA A 685 -20.21 8.53 -9.29
N ALA A 686 -20.76 7.96 -10.37
CA ALA A 686 -21.04 8.67 -11.62
C ALA A 686 -22.33 8.21 -12.28
N VAL A 687 -22.95 9.10 -13.05
CA VAL A 687 -23.94 8.71 -14.07
C VAL A 687 -23.17 8.21 -15.27
N ILE A 688 -23.39 6.97 -15.66
CA ILE A 688 -22.64 6.29 -16.72
C ILE A 688 -23.46 6.07 -18.00
N GLY A 689 -24.75 6.35 -17.97
CA GLY A 689 -25.65 6.07 -19.09
C GLY A 689 -27.11 6.35 -18.71
N ARG A 690 -28.00 5.94 -19.60
CA ARG A 690 -29.44 6.03 -19.40
C ARG A 690 -30.17 4.82 -19.95
N THR A 691 -31.31 4.50 -19.38
CA THR A 691 -32.23 3.51 -19.91
C THR A 691 -33.12 4.12 -20.99
N LEU A 692 -33.54 3.30 -21.93
CA LEU A 692 -34.39 3.65 -23.08
C LEU A 692 -35.52 2.65 -23.19
N ARG A 693 -36.56 3.02 -23.92
CA ARG A 693 -37.57 2.05 -24.35
C ARG A 693 -36.95 1.04 -25.29
N ALA A 694 -37.22 -0.24 -25.07
CA ALA A 694 -36.77 -1.28 -25.99
C ALA A 694 -37.51 -1.13 -27.32
N GLU A 695 -36.79 -1.20 -28.43
CA GLU A 695 -37.30 -1.13 -29.79
C GLU A 695 -36.89 -2.39 -30.55
N ALA A 696 -37.79 -2.96 -31.34
CA ALA A 696 -37.50 -4.11 -32.16
C ALA A 696 -36.38 -3.77 -33.18
N GLY A 697 -35.38 -4.67 -33.28
CA GLY A 697 -34.27 -4.50 -34.22
C GLY A 697 -33.12 -3.59 -33.69
N ARG A 698 -33.26 -2.99 -32.53
CA ARG A 698 -32.13 -2.28 -31.86
C ARG A 698 -31.44 -3.14 -30.79
N PRO A 699 -30.12 -3.02 -30.59
CA PRO A 699 -29.45 -3.71 -29.50
C PRO A 699 -30.00 -3.25 -28.16
N MET A 700 -30.11 -4.16 -27.20
CA MET A 700 -30.60 -3.86 -25.85
C MET A 700 -29.60 -2.99 -25.08
N LEU A 701 -28.32 -3.09 -25.37
CA LEU A 701 -27.23 -2.29 -24.80
C LEU A 701 -26.39 -1.71 -25.95
N ALA A 702 -26.20 -0.40 -25.93
CA ALA A 702 -25.39 0.34 -26.90
C ALA A 702 -24.38 1.25 -26.19
N LEU A 703 -23.28 1.56 -26.89
CA LEU A 703 -22.31 2.55 -26.44
C LEU A 703 -22.58 3.87 -27.14
N ALA A 704 -22.78 4.94 -26.37
CA ALA A 704 -23.02 6.27 -26.91
C ALA A 704 -22.55 7.33 -25.90
N PRO A 705 -21.94 8.44 -26.37
CA PRO A 705 -21.61 9.57 -25.49
C PRO A 705 -22.86 10.15 -24.83
N LEU A 706 -22.74 10.54 -23.56
CA LEU A 706 -23.81 11.28 -22.89
C LEU A 706 -23.92 12.70 -23.50
N ALA A 707 -25.10 13.07 -23.95
CA ALA A 707 -25.38 14.35 -24.66
C ALA A 707 -25.09 15.59 -23.80
N ALA A 708 -25.04 15.49 -22.47
CA ALA A 708 -24.50 16.46 -21.51
C ALA A 708 -24.18 15.71 -20.21
N PRO A 709 -23.18 16.12 -19.41
CA PRO A 709 -22.96 15.50 -18.11
C PRO A 709 -24.19 15.74 -17.22
N LEU A 710 -24.95 14.69 -16.95
CA LEU A 710 -26.15 14.71 -16.11
C LEU A 710 -25.84 15.05 -14.63
N ASP A 711 -24.55 15.20 -14.29
CA ASP A 711 -24.03 15.53 -12.97
C ASP A 711 -23.37 16.92 -12.90
N ALA A 712 -23.49 17.78 -13.93
CA ALA A 712 -22.96 19.13 -13.95
C ALA A 712 -23.77 20.09 -13.09
N VAL A 713 -23.66 19.97 -11.77
CA VAL A 713 -23.85 21.09 -10.84
C VAL A 713 -22.47 21.62 -10.48
N ALA A 714 -22.26 22.92 -10.73
CA ALA A 714 -21.00 23.64 -10.62
C ALA A 714 -20.15 23.26 -9.39
N GLY A 715 -18.88 22.95 -9.61
CA GLY A 715 -17.87 22.89 -8.55
C GLY A 715 -16.98 21.65 -8.46
N ALA A 716 -16.60 21.02 -9.58
CA ALA A 716 -15.60 19.96 -9.53
C ALA A 716 -14.18 20.52 -9.44
N ARG A 717 -13.67 20.72 -8.22
CA ARG A 717 -12.21 20.69 -7.98
C ARG A 717 -11.75 19.25 -8.10
N GLN A 718 -10.70 19.01 -8.90
CA GLN A 718 -10.02 17.73 -8.98
C GLN A 718 -9.67 17.23 -7.57
N PHE A 719 -10.31 16.15 -7.15
CA PHE A 719 -10.07 15.53 -5.86
C PHE A 719 -8.82 14.66 -5.99
N ARG A 720 -7.71 15.10 -5.39
CA ARG A 720 -6.59 14.21 -5.08
C ARG A 720 -6.97 13.39 -3.84
N PRO A 721 -6.74 12.07 -3.80
CA PRO A 721 -7.08 11.26 -2.63
C PRO A 721 -6.36 11.82 -1.41
N ALA A 722 -7.12 12.24 -0.41
CA ALA A 722 -6.61 12.59 0.90
C ALA A 722 -6.13 11.30 1.60
N VAL A 723 -4.88 11.27 1.98
CA VAL A 723 -4.38 10.34 2.99
C VAL A 723 -5.19 10.57 4.27
N PRO A 724 -5.79 9.52 4.87
CA PRO A 724 -6.56 9.71 6.09
C PRO A 724 -5.71 10.36 7.17
N PRO A 725 -6.25 11.34 7.93
CA PRO A 725 -5.51 11.99 9.01
C PRO A 725 -5.14 10.97 10.08
N ALA A 726 -3.90 11.05 10.57
CA ALA A 726 -3.46 10.33 11.75
C ALA A 726 -4.40 10.67 12.91
N VAL A 727 -5.02 9.65 13.48
CA VAL A 727 -5.81 9.76 14.70
C VAL A 727 -4.87 10.29 15.79
N ARG A 728 -5.12 11.52 16.22
CA ARG A 728 -4.49 12.07 17.44
C ARG A 728 -5.25 11.49 18.65
N GLY A 729 -4.49 10.85 19.53
CA GLY A 729 -4.95 10.35 20.81
C GLY A 729 -3.79 9.69 21.52
#